data_eca0eaddcce6aa0a3a137d5eaafd47a5
#
_entry.id   eca0eaddcce6aa0a3a137d5eaafd47a5
#
_cell.length_a   1.000
_cell.length_b   1.000
_cell.length_c   1.000
_cell.angle_alpha   90.00
_cell.angle_beta   90.00
_cell.angle_gamma   90.00
#
_symmetry.space_group_name_H-M   'P 1'
#
loop_
_entity.id
_entity.type
_entity.pdbx_description
1 polymer ?
#
loop_
_entity_poly.entity_id
_entity_poly.type
_entity_poly.pdbx_seq_one_letter_code
_entity_poly.pdbx_strand_id
1 'polypeptide(L)'
;MNIKSKFGYLCCASLLTTSLWAQDVLISTRNTSLLLDAPVGGEGRFIYYGDKLSTSDAATLLETEQKTFSAYPVYGLNCPSESALSVTHGDGNMTLQLEVIKVDTRKEQTADITTIRLKDKVYPFYMNLCYRTYPDADIIETWTEITHEEKKAITLNRFASAYLPIRKGDVWVSHLYGSWANEAQLAQEPLRPGIKMIKNKDGIRNSHTAHAEVMISLDGKPKENTGSVIGAALCYSGNYKLFFDTDDSDYHHFFAGINEENSAYTLKAKESFRTPELALTYSKDGLSGSSRNFHAWARKHKIANGATARKILLNSWEGVYFDINQEGMDQMMSDIQSMGGELFVMDDGWFGDKYPRNKDNSSLGDWMVDARKLPRGIEGLIADANKHGIKFGIWIEPEMANTTSELYEKHPEWVLKAPNREIVLGRGGTQVVLDLSNSEVQDFIFGIVDNLMTTYPEIDYIKWDANMSILNHGSQYLPSDQQSHMYIEYHEGFKKVCERIRAKYPDLTLQACASGGGRANYGVMPYFDEFWVSDNTDALQRIYMQWGTSYFFPAIAMASHISAAPNHQTFRVIPLKYRIDVAMSGRLGMEIQPKNMTEEEKTLCRKAIADYKTIRPVVQFGDIYRLVSPYDRLGVASLMYTSPEKDKAVFYWWKTEHFVNQHLPRVKMNGLSPDKKYRVCELNRIDNEPLAFEGKAFTGEYLMANGLEIPYNHIVDYHKQNDYSSRVLYLEEVK
;
A
#
# COMPACT_ATOMS: atom_id res chain seq x y z
N MET A 1 26.22 38.78 38.86
CA MET A 1 25.90 39.91 37.98
C MET A 1 25.27 39.32 36.68
N ASN A 2 24.01 39.62 36.50
CA ASN A 2 23.16 39.14 35.41
C ASN A 2 23.66 39.49 34.03
N ILE A 3 23.42 38.61 33.04
CA ILE A 3 22.77 38.99 31.76
C ILE A 3 22.24 37.70 31.12
N LYS A 4 20.88 37.59 31.07
CA LYS A 4 20.11 36.65 30.26
C LYS A 4 20.00 37.26 28.86
N SER A 5 20.35 36.53 27.80
CA SER A 5 19.88 36.83 26.46
C SER A 5 18.87 35.75 25.99
N LYS A 6 17.62 36.17 25.94
CA LYS A 6 16.53 35.46 25.25
C LYS A 6 16.67 35.80 23.76
N PHE A 7 16.89 34.78 22.91
CA PHE A 7 16.58 34.87 21.49
C PHE A 7 15.22 34.22 21.29
N GLY A 8 14.21 35.05 21.10
CA GLY A 8 12.91 34.63 20.62
C GLY A 8 12.89 34.66 19.10
N TYR A 9 12.72 33.49 18.46
CA TYR A 9 12.38 33.45 17.05
C TYR A 9 10.89 33.75 16.88
N LEU A 10 10.60 34.94 16.40
CA LEU A 10 9.27 35.34 15.94
C LEU A 10 9.10 34.85 14.51
N CYS A 11 8.46 33.70 14.33
CA CYS A 11 7.98 33.28 13.02
C CYS A 11 6.73 34.11 12.68
N CYS A 12 6.87 35.18 11.94
CA CYS A 12 5.77 35.86 11.29
C CYS A 12 5.30 35.01 10.09
N ALA A 13 4.37 34.09 10.32
CA ALA A 13 3.55 33.55 9.23
C ALA A 13 2.57 34.64 8.81
N SER A 14 2.80 35.25 7.66
CA SER A 14 1.84 36.16 7.04
C SER A 14 0.61 35.35 6.58
N LEU A 15 -0.44 35.35 7.39
CA LEU A 15 -1.78 34.90 7.04
C LEU A 15 -2.39 35.89 6.03
N LEU A 16 -2.22 35.61 4.75
CA LEU A 16 -3.07 36.20 3.72
C LEU A 16 -4.40 35.41 3.66
N THR A 17 -5.33 35.77 4.52
CA THR A 17 -6.72 35.32 4.39
C THR A 17 -7.39 36.21 3.34
N THR A 18 -7.49 35.71 2.10
CA THR A 18 -8.43 36.27 1.13
C THR A 18 -9.81 35.71 1.47
N SER A 19 -10.62 36.48 2.19
CA SER A 19 -12.05 36.22 2.33
C SER A 19 -12.74 36.59 1.01
N LEU A 20 -12.85 35.62 0.12
CA LEU A 20 -13.71 35.73 -1.03
C LEU A 20 -15.10 35.18 -0.67
N TRP A 21 -16.14 35.93 -1.04
CA TRP A 21 -17.50 35.42 -1.12
C TRP A 21 -17.55 34.43 -2.30
N ALA A 22 -16.89 33.30 -2.17
CA ALA A 22 -16.74 32.34 -3.26
C ALA A 22 -18.00 31.47 -3.35
N GLN A 23 -18.65 31.49 -4.48
CA GLN A 23 -19.61 30.49 -4.92
C GLN A 23 -18.88 29.29 -5.54
N ASP A 24 -17.66 29.50 -6.02
CA ASP A 24 -16.90 28.58 -6.87
C ASP A 24 -15.69 27.99 -6.13
N VAL A 25 -15.61 26.68 -6.03
CA VAL A 25 -14.47 25.98 -5.43
C VAL A 25 -13.78 25.17 -6.52
N LEU A 26 -12.75 25.77 -7.15
CA LEU A 26 -11.90 25.09 -8.11
C LEU A 26 -10.64 24.56 -7.44
N ILE A 27 -10.57 23.25 -7.26
CA ILE A 27 -9.44 22.53 -6.68
C ILE A 27 -8.66 21.90 -7.84
N SER A 28 -7.40 22.29 -8.05
CA SER A 28 -6.62 21.84 -9.19
C SER A 28 -5.29 21.23 -8.78
N THR A 29 -4.91 20.16 -9.48
CA THR A 29 -3.57 19.60 -9.50
C THR A 29 -2.82 20.10 -10.75
N ARG A 30 -1.72 19.42 -11.11
CA ARG A 30 -0.99 19.74 -12.34
C ARG A 30 -1.84 19.53 -13.59
N ASN A 31 -2.59 18.43 -13.70
CA ASN A 31 -3.33 18.03 -14.89
C ASN A 31 -4.82 17.79 -14.67
N THR A 32 -5.32 17.89 -13.43
CA THR A 32 -6.73 17.61 -13.13
C THR A 32 -7.39 18.74 -12.35
N SER A 33 -8.72 18.79 -12.38
CA SER A 33 -9.54 19.72 -11.59
C SER A 33 -10.77 19.03 -11.02
N LEU A 34 -11.09 19.38 -9.77
CA LEU A 34 -12.36 19.14 -9.11
C LEU A 34 -13.06 20.50 -8.95
N LEU A 35 -14.28 20.63 -9.46
CA LEU A 35 -15.09 21.84 -9.37
C LEU A 35 -16.35 21.56 -8.55
N LEU A 36 -16.54 22.39 -7.52
CA LEU A 36 -17.71 22.35 -6.65
C LEU A 36 -18.38 23.74 -6.64
N ASP A 37 -19.71 23.78 -6.55
CA ASP A 37 -20.47 24.96 -6.24
C ASP A 37 -20.78 24.96 -4.74
N ALA A 38 -20.33 25.97 -4.01
CA ALA A 38 -20.45 26.05 -2.55
C ALA A 38 -20.96 27.42 -2.08
N PRO A 39 -22.18 27.83 -2.47
CA PRO A 39 -22.76 29.12 -2.11
C PRO A 39 -23.02 29.17 -0.59
N VAL A 40 -22.59 30.25 0.07
CA VAL A 40 -22.87 30.47 1.49
C VAL A 40 -24.39 30.55 1.74
N GLY A 41 -24.88 29.76 2.72
CA GLY A 41 -26.31 29.60 3.01
C GLY A 41 -27.02 28.60 2.09
N GLY A 42 -26.31 28.01 1.12
CA GLY A 42 -26.81 26.99 0.21
C GLY A 42 -26.19 25.63 0.44
N GLU A 43 -26.65 24.65 -0.32
CA GLU A 43 -26.06 23.30 -0.32
C GLU A 43 -24.84 23.25 -1.22
N GLY A 44 -23.77 22.57 -0.79
CA GLY A 44 -22.62 22.27 -1.64
C GLY A 44 -22.97 21.28 -2.75
N ARG A 45 -22.61 21.57 -4.00
CA ARG A 45 -22.93 20.77 -5.18
C ARG A 45 -21.65 20.33 -5.91
N PHE A 46 -21.64 19.09 -6.39
CA PHE A 46 -20.62 18.58 -7.30
C PHE A 46 -20.91 19.05 -8.73
N ILE A 47 -19.88 19.53 -9.42
CA ILE A 47 -20.00 20.01 -10.82
C ILE A 47 -19.14 19.13 -11.75
N TYR A 48 -17.84 18.95 -11.42
CA TYR A 48 -16.92 18.32 -12.35
C TYR A 48 -15.73 17.67 -11.62
N TYR A 49 -15.25 16.55 -12.14
CA TYR A 49 -13.94 15.99 -11.84
C TYR A 49 -13.35 15.36 -13.10
N GLY A 50 -12.14 15.75 -13.49
CA GLY A 50 -11.50 15.27 -14.70
C GLY A 50 -10.28 16.11 -15.09
N ASP A 51 -10.14 16.37 -16.40
CA ASP A 51 -9.06 17.21 -16.94
C ASP A 51 -9.00 18.59 -16.28
N LYS A 52 -7.80 19.16 -16.27
CA LYS A 52 -7.58 20.50 -15.74
C LYS A 52 -8.42 21.54 -16.48
N LEU A 53 -9.19 22.29 -15.73
CA LEU A 53 -9.99 23.41 -16.22
C LEU A 53 -9.19 24.72 -16.15
N SER A 54 -9.45 25.60 -17.12
CA SER A 54 -9.14 27.02 -16.95
C SER A 54 -10.17 27.67 -16.02
N THR A 55 -9.85 28.84 -15.46
CA THR A 55 -10.81 29.58 -14.63
C THR A 55 -12.07 29.99 -15.45
N SER A 56 -11.93 30.31 -16.75
CA SER A 56 -13.04 30.61 -17.62
C SER A 56 -13.93 29.41 -17.90
N ASP A 57 -13.35 28.21 -18.10
CA ASP A 57 -14.14 27.01 -18.33
C ASP A 57 -14.90 26.61 -17.07
N ALA A 58 -14.24 26.73 -15.89
CA ALA A 58 -14.87 26.47 -14.60
C ALA A 58 -16.08 27.42 -14.38
N ALA A 59 -15.93 28.70 -14.64
CA ALA A 59 -17.06 29.67 -14.55
C ALA A 59 -18.20 29.30 -15.50
N THR A 60 -17.87 28.92 -16.75
CA THR A 60 -18.88 28.50 -17.74
C THR A 60 -19.63 27.25 -17.28
N LEU A 61 -18.92 26.25 -16.74
CA LEU A 61 -19.55 25.02 -16.23
C LEU A 61 -20.48 25.30 -15.04
N LEU A 62 -20.12 26.19 -14.14
CA LEU A 62 -20.97 26.61 -13.02
C LEU A 62 -22.30 27.27 -13.48
N GLU A 63 -22.28 27.92 -14.61
CA GLU A 63 -23.47 28.53 -15.21
C GLU A 63 -24.32 27.55 -16.03
N THR A 64 -23.68 26.60 -16.72
CA THR A 64 -24.35 25.76 -17.75
C THR A 64 -24.68 24.35 -17.25
N GLU A 65 -23.92 23.80 -16.31
CA GLU A 65 -24.14 22.43 -15.83
C GLU A 65 -25.29 22.34 -14.82
N GLN A 66 -26.04 21.25 -14.91
CA GLN A 66 -27.11 21.00 -13.96
C GLN A 66 -26.45 20.60 -12.59
N LYS A 67 -26.83 21.34 -11.56
CA LYS A 67 -26.36 21.13 -10.17
C LYS A 67 -27.15 20.00 -9.48
N THR A 68 -27.13 18.81 -10.08
CA THR A 68 -27.98 17.68 -9.68
C THR A 68 -27.43 16.97 -8.42
N PHE A 69 -26.10 16.85 -8.31
CA PHE A 69 -25.49 16.04 -7.28
C PHE A 69 -25.01 16.89 -6.10
N SER A 70 -25.29 16.43 -4.88
CA SER A 70 -24.67 16.98 -3.68
C SER A 70 -23.16 16.83 -3.75
N ALA A 71 -22.39 17.75 -3.16
CA ALA A 71 -20.96 17.54 -2.93
C ALA A 71 -20.70 16.41 -1.92
N TYR A 72 -21.65 16.19 -1.01
CA TYR A 72 -21.60 15.12 -0.02
C TYR A 72 -23.02 14.82 0.50
N PRO A 73 -23.69 13.76 0.01
CA PRO A 73 -25.08 13.48 0.35
C PRO A 73 -25.21 13.00 1.81
N VAL A 74 -26.11 13.61 2.55
CA VAL A 74 -26.41 13.25 3.94
C VAL A 74 -27.80 12.65 4.06
N TYR A 75 -28.01 11.76 5.04
CA TYR A 75 -29.34 11.23 5.32
C TYR A 75 -30.25 12.33 5.85
N GLY A 76 -31.35 12.61 5.14
CA GLY A 76 -32.25 13.68 5.48
C GLY A 76 -33.29 13.92 4.39
N LEU A 77 -33.80 15.16 4.30
CA LEU A 77 -34.76 15.55 3.25
C LEU A 77 -34.09 15.50 1.87
N ASN A 78 -34.79 14.91 0.90
CA ASN A 78 -34.35 14.80 -0.50
C ASN A 78 -33.07 13.97 -0.71
N CYS A 79 -32.84 12.89 0.06
CA CYS A 79 -31.80 11.92 -0.21
C CYS A 79 -32.43 10.64 -0.82
N PRO A 80 -32.61 10.56 -2.14
CA PRO A 80 -33.24 9.41 -2.79
C PRO A 80 -32.29 8.20 -2.96
N SER A 81 -30.98 8.43 -2.85
CA SER A 81 -29.93 7.43 -2.97
C SER A 81 -29.26 7.14 -1.62
N GLU A 82 -28.24 6.29 -1.62
CA GLU A 82 -27.38 6.06 -0.47
C GLU A 82 -26.75 7.36 0.03
N SER A 83 -26.62 7.51 1.35
CA SER A 83 -26.00 8.68 1.97
C SER A 83 -24.53 8.42 2.36
N ALA A 84 -23.72 9.47 2.30
CA ALA A 84 -22.35 9.43 2.79
C ALA A 84 -22.28 9.61 4.32
N LEU A 85 -23.25 10.30 4.90
CA LEU A 85 -23.35 10.54 6.35
C LEU A 85 -24.77 10.24 6.86
N SER A 86 -24.84 9.51 7.97
CA SER A 86 -26.07 9.29 8.72
C SER A 86 -25.78 9.44 10.21
N VAL A 87 -26.58 10.25 10.91
CA VAL A 87 -26.40 10.63 12.30
C VAL A 87 -27.71 10.42 13.07
N THR A 88 -27.63 9.96 14.31
CA THR A 88 -28.72 10.07 15.26
C THR A 88 -28.38 11.18 16.26
N HIS A 89 -29.13 12.26 16.22
CA HIS A 89 -28.98 13.40 17.13
C HIS A 89 -29.35 13.05 18.59
N GLY A 90 -28.91 13.88 19.51
CA GLY A 90 -29.15 13.65 20.97
C GLY A 90 -30.60 13.62 21.41
N ASP A 91 -31.56 14.05 20.58
CA ASP A 91 -33.01 13.96 20.77
C ASP A 91 -33.68 12.79 20.01
N GLY A 92 -32.90 12.02 19.23
CA GLY A 92 -33.34 10.88 18.43
C GLY A 92 -33.71 11.20 16.98
N ASN A 93 -33.62 12.45 16.53
CA ASN A 93 -33.79 12.81 15.13
C ASN A 93 -32.64 12.23 14.30
N MET A 94 -32.95 11.76 13.09
CA MET A 94 -31.95 11.11 12.20
C MET A 94 -31.66 11.94 10.94
N THR A 95 -32.25 13.14 10.78
CA THR A 95 -32.13 13.92 9.57
C THR A 95 -31.14 15.07 9.68
N LEU A 96 -30.34 15.26 8.64
CA LEU A 96 -29.42 16.38 8.48
C LEU A 96 -29.85 17.29 7.34
N GLN A 97 -29.64 18.60 7.50
CA GLN A 97 -29.78 19.63 6.45
C GLN A 97 -28.60 20.58 6.50
N LEU A 98 -27.53 20.22 5.78
CA LEU A 98 -26.29 20.98 5.82
C LEU A 98 -26.30 22.15 4.82
N GLU A 99 -25.84 23.31 5.27
CA GLU A 99 -25.58 24.49 4.44
C GLU A 99 -24.12 24.92 4.57
N VAL A 100 -23.56 25.45 3.49
CA VAL A 100 -22.21 26.02 3.47
C VAL A 100 -22.20 27.30 4.31
N ILE A 101 -21.28 27.38 5.25
CA ILE A 101 -21.09 28.59 6.05
C ILE A 101 -19.80 29.33 5.66
N LYS A 102 -18.80 28.63 5.13
CA LYS A 102 -17.52 29.22 4.73
C LYS A 102 -16.71 28.28 3.84
N VAL A 103 -15.89 28.85 2.95
CA VAL A 103 -14.83 28.16 2.24
C VAL A 103 -13.50 28.83 2.57
N ASP A 104 -12.51 28.03 2.95
CA ASP A 104 -11.14 28.48 3.25
C ASP A 104 -10.13 27.69 2.45
N THR A 105 -9.08 28.34 1.95
CA THR A 105 -7.92 27.67 1.37
C THR A 105 -6.66 28.09 2.11
N ARG A 106 -5.95 27.11 2.67
CA ARG A 106 -4.70 27.30 3.37
C ARG A 106 -3.56 26.71 2.53
N LYS A 107 -2.53 27.52 2.30
CA LYS A 107 -1.28 27.07 1.67
C LYS A 107 -0.33 26.55 2.72
N GLU A 108 0.12 25.33 2.52
CA GLU A 108 1.20 24.71 3.30
C GLU A 108 2.48 24.65 2.45
N GLN A 109 3.59 24.25 3.06
CA GLN A 109 4.88 24.21 2.36
C GLN A 109 4.88 23.25 1.16
N THR A 110 4.18 22.13 1.26
CA THR A 110 4.17 21.04 0.25
C THR A 110 2.79 20.77 -0.37
N ALA A 111 1.73 21.44 0.13
CA ALA A 111 0.36 21.17 -0.28
C ALA A 111 -0.55 22.38 -0.06
N ASP A 112 -1.64 22.45 -0.80
CA ASP A 112 -2.76 23.37 -0.55
C ASP A 112 -3.93 22.58 0.07
N ILE A 113 -4.56 23.13 1.11
CA ILE A 113 -5.74 22.53 1.75
C ILE A 113 -6.93 23.47 1.59
N THR A 114 -7.93 23.00 0.89
CA THR A 114 -9.25 23.68 0.77
C THR A 114 -10.25 23.00 1.69
N THR A 115 -10.95 23.79 2.50
CA THR A 115 -11.97 23.33 3.44
C THR A 115 -13.29 24.03 3.18
N ILE A 116 -14.34 23.25 2.91
CA ILE A 116 -15.72 23.71 2.84
C ILE A 116 -16.36 23.40 4.18
N ARG A 117 -16.72 24.44 4.93
CA ARG A 117 -17.36 24.31 6.25
C ARG A 117 -18.86 24.31 6.10
N LEU A 118 -19.50 23.29 6.67
CA LEU A 118 -20.93 23.06 6.64
C LEU A 118 -21.49 23.11 8.06
N LYS A 119 -22.76 23.51 8.18
CA LYS A 119 -23.50 23.52 9.44
C LYS A 119 -24.92 23.01 9.20
N ASP A 120 -25.47 22.26 10.13
CA ASP A 120 -26.89 21.93 10.11
C ASP A 120 -27.76 23.15 10.41
N LYS A 121 -28.91 23.28 9.72
CA LYS A 121 -29.83 24.42 9.85
C LYS A 121 -30.49 24.53 11.21
N VAL A 122 -30.61 23.43 11.94
CA VAL A 122 -31.34 23.34 13.20
C VAL A 122 -30.41 22.96 14.34
N TYR A 123 -29.59 21.95 14.14
CA TYR A 123 -28.71 21.44 15.19
C TYR A 123 -27.34 22.15 15.21
N PRO A 124 -26.71 22.30 16.35
CA PRO A 124 -25.32 22.78 16.45
C PRO A 124 -24.36 21.65 16.03
N PHE A 125 -24.53 21.17 14.81
CA PHE A 125 -23.76 20.14 14.16
C PHE A 125 -22.97 20.78 13.02
N TYR A 126 -21.66 20.46 12.93
CA TYR A 126 -20.75 21.04 11.96
C TYR A 126 -19.96 19.94 11.26
N MET A 127 -19.69 20.12 9.97
CA MET A 127 -18.88 19.24 9.18
C MET A 127 -17.94 20.04 8.26
N ASN A 128 -16.71 19.60 8.13
CA ASN A 128 -15.75 20.09 7.15
C ASN A 128 -15.58 19.06 6.04
N LEU A 129 -15.71 19.47 4.78
CA LEU A 129 -15.20 18.73 3.62
C LEU A 129 -13.81 19.29 3.34
N CYS A 130 -12.80 18.44 3.43
CA CYS A 130 -11.40 18.81 3.31
C CYS A 130 -10.79 18.20 2.05
N TYR A 131 -10.00 19.00 1.33
CA TYR A 131 -9.30 18.60 0.11
C TYR A 131 -7.86 19.07 0.17
N ARG A 132 -6.91 18.15 0.00
CA ARG A 132 -5.48 18.45 -0.07
C ARG A 132 -4.98 18.17 -1.49
N THR A 133 -4.23 19.10 -2.05
CA THR A 133 -3.57 18.95 -3.36
C THR A 133 -2.09 19.22 -3.23
N TYR A 134 -1.31 18.55 -4.08
CA TYR A 134 0.14 18.70 -4.16
C TYR A 134 0.51 19.34 -5.51
N PRO A 135 1.38 20.38 -5.54
CA PRO A 135 1.76 21.06 -6.79
C PRO A 135 2.47 20.15 -7.80
N ASP A 136 3.11 19.10 -7.30
CA ASP A 136 3.97 18.19 -8.07
C ASP A 136 3.37 16.78 -8.29
N ALA A 137 2.11 16.57 -7.87
CA ALA A 137 1.40 15.32 -8.06
C ALA A 137 -0.03 15.54 -8.58
N ASP A 138 -0.57 14.58 -9.31
CA ASP A 138 -1.95 14.57 -9.78
C ASP A 138 -2.85 13.76 -8.85
N ILE A 139 -2.82 14.13 -7.56
CA ILE A 139 -3.63 13.52 -6.50
C ILE A 139 -4.39 14.60 -5.74
N ILE A 140 -5.66 14.33 -5.46
CA ILE A 140 -6.48 15.06 -4.50
C ILE A 140 -6.80 14.11 -3.35
N GLU A 141 -6.31 14.39 -2.15
CA GLU A 141 -6.76 13.70 -0.93
C GLU A 141 -8.00 14.40 -0.40
N THR A 142 -9.03 13.64 -0.03
CA THR A 142 -10.27 14.17 0.57
C THR A 142 -10.67 13.42 1.82
N TRP A 143 -11.17 14.13 2.84
CA TRP A 143 -11.68 13.58 4.09
C TRP A 143 -12.74 14.49 4.69
N THR A 144 -13.44 14.00 5.72
CA THR A 144 -14.40 14.78 6.50
C THR A 144 -13.97 14.92 7.95
N GLU A 145 -14.34 16.05 8.57
CA GLU A 145 -14.21 16.28 10.00
C GLU A 145 -15.58 16.68 10.56
N ILE A 146 -16.02 15.99 11.61
CA ILE A 146 -17.35 16.14 12.19
C ILE A 146 -17.21 16.60 13.65
N THR A 147 -17.96 17.64 14.03
CA THR A 147 -18.05 18.12 15.40
C THR A 147 -19.47 18.53 15.72
N HIS A 148 -19.87 18.54 17.00
CA HIS A 148 -21.15 19.07 17.41
C HIS A 148 -21.10 19.71 18.83
N GLU A 149 -22.10 20.53 19.13
CA GLU A 149 -22.28 21.19 20.43
C GLU A 149 -23.67 20.88 21.03
N GLU A 150 -24.29 19.76 20.65
CA GLU A 150 -25.52 19.31 21.24
C GLU A 150 -25.33 18.95 22.69
N LYS A 151 -26.43 19.05 23.50
CA LYS A 151 -26.39 18.76 24.96
C LYS A 151 -26.09 17.29 25.28
N LYS A 152 -26.45 16.37 24.39
CA LYS A 152 -26.20 14.94 24.52
C LYS A 152 -25.23 14.49 23.42
N ALA A 153 -24.59 13.36 23.65
CA ALA A 153 -23.84 12.70 22.61
C ALA A 153 -24.73 12.34 21.39
N ILE A 154 -24.14 12.33 20.21
CA ILE A 154 -24.76 11.88 18.97
C ILE A 154 -24.17 10.53 18.57
N THR A 155 -24.83 9.81 17.66
CA THR A 155 -24.29 8.58 17.10
C THR A 155 -24.09 8.75 15.60
N LEU A 156 -22.85 8.55 15.16
CA LEU A 156 -22.53 8.45 13.74
C LEU A 156 -22.80 7.01 13.29
N ASN A 157 -23.79 6.82 12.42
CA ASN A 157 -24.21 5.51 11.91
C ASN A 157 -23.54 5.17 10.58
N ARG A 158 -23.23 6.20 9.78
CA ARG A 158 -22.45 6.14 8.53
C ARG A 158 -21.61 7.41 8.41
N PHE A 159 -20.38 7.29 7.93
CA PHE A 159 -19.40 8.39 7.87
C PHE A 159 -18.35 8.11 6.80
N ALA A 160 -18.73 8.24 5.54
CA ALA A 160 -17.80 8.05 4.43
C ALA A 160 -16.73 9.16 4.42
N SER A 161 -15.51 8.80 4.00
CA SER A 161 -14.45 9.79 3.76
C SER A 161 -14.78 10.71 2.59
N ALA A 162 -15.41 10.13 1.56
CA ALA A 162 -15.72 10.86 0.33
C ALA A 162 -16.92 10.24 -0.39
N TYR A 163 -17.50 11.08 -1.23
CA TYR A 163 -18.49 10.75 -2.23
C TYR A 163 -18.04 11.32 -3.58
N LEU A 164 -18.23 10.57 -4.65
CA LEU A 164 -17.97 11.01 -6.01
C LEU A 164 -19.07 10.52 -6.95
N PRO A 165 -19.88 11.41 -7.53
CA PRO A 165 -20.83 11.03 -8.57
C PRO A 165 -20.10 10.84 -9.89
N ILE A 166 -20.43 9.78 -10.60
CA ILE A 166 -19.88 9.44 -11.91
C ILE A 166 -21.03 9.49 -12.92
N ARG A 167 -20.81 10.22 -14.00
CA ARG A 167 -21.82 10.35 -15.04
C ARG A 167 -22.08 8.99 -15.70
N LYS A 168 -23.28 8.82 -16.26
CA LYS A 168 -23.69 7.64 -17.02
C LYS A 168 -22.74 7.33 -18.17
N GLY A 169 -22.61 6.03 -18.44
CA GLY A 169 -21.74 5.53 -19.49
C GLY A 169 -21.45 4.03 -19.27
N ASP A 170 -20.63 3.46 -20.13
CA ASP A 170 -20.12 2.10 -19.94
C ASP A 170 -18.94 2.13 -18.95
N VAL A 171 -19.27 2.23 -17.68
CA VAL A 171 -18.30 2.38 -16.58
C VAL A 171 -17.89 1.00 -16.07
N TRP A 172 -16.59 0.81 -15.90
CA TRP A 172 -15.99 -0.43 -15.40
C TRP A 172 -15.15 -0.17 -14.16
N VAL A 173 -15.12 -1.14 -13.25
CA VAL A 173 -14.29 -1.11 -12.05
C VAL A 173 -13.23 -2.19 -12.14
N SER A 174 -11.98 -1.79 -11.95
CA SER A 174 -10.84 -2.68 -11.69
C SER A 174 -10.53 -2.64 -10.21
N HIS A 175 -10.48 -3.81 -9.56
CA HIS A 175 -10.16 -3.93 -8.14
C HIS A 175 -9.34 -5.20 -7.88
N LEU A 176 -8.71 -5.26 -6.71
CA LEU A 176 -7.91 -6.42 -6.31
C LEU A 176 -8.70 -7.28 -5.31
N TYR A 177 -8.58 -8.59 -5.47
CA TYR A 177 -9.13 -9.59 -4.56
C TYR A 177 -8.09 -10.68 -4.30
N GLY A 178 -8.37 -11.59 -3.40
CA GLY A 178 -7.47 -12.72 -3.17
C GLY A 178 -7.76 -13.47 -1.88
N SER A 179 -6.69 -14.03 -1.35
CA SER A 179 -6.63 -14.73 -0.08
C SER A 179 -5.18 -14.76 0.39
N TRP A 180 -4.91 -15.28 1.58
CA TRP A 180 -3.55 -15.61 1.98
C TRP A 180 -2.85 -16.47 0.92
N ALA A 181 -1.61 -16.13 0.58
CA ALA A 181 -0.76 -16.77 -0.42
C ALA A 181 -1.30 -16.72 -1.88
N ASN A 182 -2.30 -15.87 -2.14
CA ASN A 182 -2.87 -15.59 -3.46
C ASN A 182 -3.46 -14.16 -3.49
N GLU A 183 -2.70 -13.20 -2.98
CA GLU A 183 -3.08 -11.80 -2.84
C GLU A 183 -3.12 -11.07 -4.18
N ALA A 184 -3.78 -9.93 -4.20
CA ALA A 184 -3.75 -8.92 -5.26
C ALA A 184 -4.09 -9.44 -6.67
N GLN A 185 -5.05 -10.37 -6.79
CA GLN A 185 -5.57 -10.83 -8.07
C GLN A 185 -6.48 -9.75 -8.70
N LEU A 186 -6.32 -9.48 -9.99
CA LEU A 186 -7.09 -8.46 -10.68
C LEU A 186 -8.49 -8.96 -11.07
N ALA A 187 -9.52 -8.20 -10.70
CA ALA A 187 -10.87 -8.32 -11.22
C ALA A 187 -11.28 -7.05 -11.98
N GLN A 188 -11.96 -7.21 -13.09
CA GLN A 188 -12.48 -6.12 -13.91
C GLN A 188 -13.91 -6.43 -14.32
N GLU A 189 -14.84 -5.57 -13.98
CA GLU A 189 -16.27 -5.77 -14.22
C GLU A 189 -16.99 -4.47 -14.52
N PRO A 190 -18.05 -4.50 -15.36
CA PRO A 190 -18.87 -3.34 -15.61
C PRO A 190 -19.79 -3.05 -14.42
N LEU A 191 -20.01 -1.77 -14.13
CA LEU A 191 -21.07 -1.38 -13.19
C LEU A 191 -22.45 -1.61 -13.82
N ARG A 192 -23.39 -2.05 -13.01
CA ARG A 192 -24.79 -2.35 -13.39
C ARG A 192 -25.72 -1.77 -12.33
N PRO A 193 -27.01 -1.53 -12.62
CA PRO A 193 -28.00 -1.09 -11.64
C PRO A 193 -27.96 -1.92 -10.36
N GLY A 194 -27.99 -1.23 -9.22
CA GLY A 194 -27.81 -1.80 -7.88
C GLY A 194 -26.45 -1.52 -7.28
N ILE A 195 -26.12 -2.22 -6.19
CA ILE A 195 -24.92 -1.93 -5.39
C ILE A 195 -23.81 -2.94 -5.65
N LYS A 196 -22.66 -2.46 -6.11
CA LYS A 196 -21.39 -3.18 -6.06
C LYS A 196 -20.60 -2.73 -4.84
N MET A 197 -20.17 -3.68 -3.99
CA MET A 197 -19.47 -3.40 -2.75
C MET A 197 -18.14 -4.15 -2.68
N ILE A 198 -17.09 -3.43 -2.24
CA ILE A 198 -15.77 -3.94 -1.91
C ILE A 198 -15.54 -3.57 -0.45
N LYS A 199 -15.40 -4.57 0.42
CA LYS A 199 -15.24 -4.31 1.87
C LYS A 199 -14.34 -5.34 2.54
N ASN A 200 -13.79 -4.93 3.67
CA ASN A 200 -13.08 -5.81 4.59
C ASN A 200 -13.56 -5.58 6.03
N LYS A 201 -13.50 -6.63 6.86
CA LYS A 201 -13.89 -6.65 8.27
C LYS A 201 -12.91 -7.45 9.15
N ASP A 202 -11.73 -7.76 8.66
CA ASP A 202 -10.73 -8.59 9.35
C ASP A 202 -9.96 -7.83 10.44
N GLY A 203 -10.14 -6.51 10.51
CA GLY A 203 -9.52 -5.63 11.49
C GLY A 203 -8.06 -5.34 11.17
N ILE A 204 -7.23 -6.36 10.97
CA ILE A 204 -5.77 -6.26 10.80
C ILE A 204 -5.35 -6.67 9.40
N ARG A 205 -5.65 -7.90 8.97
CA ARG A 205 -5.27 -8.44 7.66
C ARG A 205 -6.27 -8.03 6.57
N ASN A 206 -6.39 -6.72 6.35
CA ASN A 206 -7.48 -6.12 5.59
C ASN A 206 -7.25 -6.05 4.07
N SER A 207 -6.10 -6.54 3.56
CA SER A 207 -5.81 -6.56 2.12
C SER A 207 -5.70 -7.98 1.53
N HIS A 208 -6.04 -9.05 2.26
CA HIS A 208 -6.03 -10.41 1.71
C HIS A 208 -7.21 -10.66 0.75
N THR A 209 -8.44 -10.39 1.20
CA THR A 209 -9.66 -10.74 0.45
C THR A 209 -10.09 -9.68 -0.52
N ALA A 210 -9.79 -8.42 -0.23
CA ALA A 210 -10.06 -7.26 -1.06
C ALA A 210 -9.07 -6.14 -0.70
N HIS A 211 -8.91 -5.16 -1.57
CA HIS A 211 -8.06 -4.00 -1.35
C HIS A 211 -8.89 -2.73 -1.23
N ALA A 212 -8.35 -1.73 -0.49
CA ALA A 212 -8.98 -0.43 -0.28
C ALA A 212 -8.77 0.54 -1.46
N GLU A 213 -8.43 0.01 -2.63
CA GLU A 213 -8.09 0.74 -3.84
C GLU A 213 -8.90 0.22 -5.02
N VAL A 214 -9.32 1.15 -5.90
CA VAL A 214 -10.05 0.84 -7.15
C VAL A 214 -9.61 1.76 -8.28
N MET A 215 -9.75 1.29 -9.52
CA MET A 215 -9.69 2.12 -10.71
C MET A 215 -11.01 2.03 -11.48
N ILE A 216 -11.56 3.18 -11.84
CA ILE A 216 -12.86 3.36 -12.49
C ILE A 216 -12.61 3.83 -13.90
N SER A 217 -12.82 2.96 -14.89
CA SER A 217 -12.69 3.29 -16.31
C SER A 217 -14.01 3.85 -16.83
N LEU A 218 -13.97 5.05 -17.41
CA LEU A 218 -15.15 5.81 -17.83
C LEU A 218 -15.56 5.56 -19.29
N ASP A 219 -14.67 4.96 -20.09
CA ASP A 219 -14.81 4.81 -21.54
C ASP A 219 -14.94 3.31 -21.93
N GLY A 220 -15.60 2.51 -21.11
CA GLY A 220 -15.80 1.08 -21.32
C GLY A 220 -14.71 0.20 -20.69
N LYS A 221 -14.51 -1.00 -21.27
CA LYS A 221 -13.57 -1.99 -20.73
C LYS A 221 -12.18 -1.40 -20.51
N PRO A 222 -11.59 -1.60 -19.33
CA PRO A 222 -10.29 -1.04 -18.97
C PRO A 222 -9.17 -1.36 -19.97
N LYS A 223 -8.32 -0.37 -20.25
CA LYS A 223 -7.12 -0.49 -21.08
C LYS A 223 -5.91 0.05 -20.33
N GLU A 224 -4.73 -0.53 -20.59
CA GLU A 224 -3.53 -0.17 -19.85
C GLU A 224 -3.04 1.25 -20.15
N ASN A 225 -3.06 1.68 -21.41
CA ASN A 225 -2.37 2.90 -21.83
C ASN A 225 -3.28 3.92 -22.56
N THR A 226 -4.58 3.75 -22.51
CA THR A 226 -5.55 4.67 -23.14
C THR A 226 -6.88 4.64 -22.40
N GLY A 227 -7.63 5.73 -22.49
CA GLY A 227 -8.96 5.90 -21.87
C GLY A 227 -8.90 6.64 -20.54
N SER A 228 -10.04 7.21 -20.17
CA SER A 228 -10.22 7.99 -18.96
C SER A 228 -10.41 7.08 -17.75
N VAL A 229 -9.57 7.25 -16.73
CA VAL A 229 -9.58 6.44 -15.52
C VAL A 229 -9.54 7.34 -14.30
N ILE A 230 -10.45 7.13 -13.37
CA ILE A 230 -10.36 7.64 -11.99
C ILE A 230 -9.78 6.56 -11.10
N GLY A 231 -8.64 6.82 -10.47
CA GLY A 231 -8.09 5.98 -9.41
C GLY A 231 -8.54 6.50 -8.05
N ALA A 232 -8.88 5.60 -7.14
CA ALA A 232 -9.23 5.91 -5.76
C ALA A 232 -8.54 4.95 -4.80
N ALA A 233 -7.90 5.47 -3.75
CA ALA A 233 -7.20 4.69 -2.73
C ALA A 233 -7.53 5.24 -1.34
N LEU A 234 -8.16 4.43 -0.49
CA LEU A 234 -8.46 4.83 0.88
C LEU A 234 -7.22 4.63 1.76
N CYS A 235 -6.75 5.71 2.38
CA CYS A 235 -5.58 5.72 3.24
C CYS A 235 -5.93 5.23 4.66
N TYR A 236 -6.35 3.98 4.77
CA TYR A 236 -6.81 3.38 6.02
C TYR A 236 -6.40 1.91 6.14
N SER A 237 -5.94 1.52 7.31
CA SER A 237 -5.52 0.15 7.63
C SER A 237 -6.43 -0.53 8.66
N GLY A 238 -7.69 -0.11 8.74
CA GLY A 238 -8.76 -0.75 9.51
C GLY A 238 -9.82 -1.37 8.60
N ASN A 239 -10.99 -1.63 9.16
CA ASN A 239 -12.14 -2.11 8.39
C ASN A 239 -12.65 -1.03 7.45
N TYR A 240 -12.73 -1.31 6.16
CA TYR A 240 -13.13 -0.34 5.13
C TYR A 240 -14.29 -0.84 4.27
N LYS A 241 -14.93 0.12 3.61
CA LYS A 241 -15.96 -0.12 2.62
C LYS A 241 -15.85 0.89 1.48
N LEU A 242 -15.79 0.39 0.25
CA LEU A 242 -15.95 1.12 -0.98
C LEU A 242 -17.16 0.54 -1.70
N PHE A 243 -18.08 1.37 -2.12
CA PHE A 243 -19.23 0.85 -2.88
C PHE A 243 -19.69 1.83 -3.96
N PHE A 244 -20.34 1.26 -4.95
CA PHE A 244 -20.97 1.95 -6.06
C PHE A 244 -22.46 1.65 -6.00
N ASP A 245 -23.27 2.70 -5.93
CA ASP A 245 -24.71 2.63 -6.09
C ASP A 245 -25.05 3.13 -7.50
N THR A 246 -25.55 2.25 -8.37
CA THR A 246 -25.98 2.63 -9.71
C THR A 246 -27.50 2.77 -9.70
N ASP A 247 -27.97 4.00 -9.88
CA ASP A 247 -29.38 4.35 -9.80
C ASP A 247 -30.19 3.91 -11.05
N ASP A 248 -31.49 4.14 -11.04
CA ASP A 248 -32.43 3.78 -12.12
C ASP A 248 -32.26 4.66 -13.38
N SER A 249 -31.46 5.70 -13.27
CA SER A 249 -31.09 6.61 -14.36
C SER A 249 -29.68 6.35 -14.89
N ASP A 250 -29.02 5.24 -14.47
CA ASP A 250 -27.67 4.85 -14.83
C ASP A 250 -26.55 5.84 -14.38
N TYR A 251 -26.81 6.67 -13.37
CA TYR A 251 -25.74 7.38 -12.69
C TYR A 251 -25.09 6.48 -11.64
N HIS A 252 -23.76 6.60 -11.49
CA HIS A 252 -23.02 5.81 -10.53
C HIS A 252 -22.55 6.71 -9.38
N HIS A 253 -22.86 6.31 -8.16
CA HIS A 253 -22.50 7.00 -6.94
C HIS A 253 -21.42 6.23 -6.21
N PHE A 254 -20.19 6.74 -6.18
CA PHE A 254 -19.07 6.10 -5.51
C PHE A 254 -18.89 6.66 -4.11
N PHE A 255 -18.79 5.76 -3.13
CA PHE A 255 -18.56 6.07 -1.72
C PHE A 255 -17.37 5.27 -1.21
N ALA A 256 -16.54 5.90 -0.37
CA ALA A 256 -15.40 5.24 0.25
C ALA A 256 -15.20 5.74 1.69
N GLY A 257 -14.88 4.83 2.60
CA GLY A 257 -14.61 5.18 3.99
C GLY A 257 -14.45 3.98 4.90
N ILE A 258 -14.50 4.24 6.21
CA ILE A 258 -14.52 3.21 7.24
C ILE A 258 -15.78 2.36 7.06
N ASN A 259 -15.67 1.06 7.26
CA ASN A 259 -16.83 0.17 7.28
C ASN A 259 -17.59 0.35 8.59
N GLU A 260 -18.77 0.94 8.49
CA GLU A 260 -19.63 1.26 9.62
C GLU A 260 -20.36 0.03 10.21
N GLU A 261 -20.28 -1.12 9.57
CA GLU A 261 -20.92 -2.34 10.06
C GLU A 261 -20.33 -2.76 11.41
N ASN A 262 -21.17 -2.71 12.46
CA ASN A 262 -20.80 -2.91 13.86
C ASN A 262 -19.79 -1.87 14.40
N SER A 263 -19.72 -0.69 13.78
CA SER A 263 -18.79 0.39 14.16
C SER A 263 -19.50 1.75 14.28
N ALA A 264 -20.79 1.75 14.66
CA ALA A 264 -21.46 3.00 14.99
C ALA A 264 -20.68 3.75 16.08
N TYR A 265 -20.41 5.04 15.85
CA TYR A 265 -19.53 5.82 16.70
C TYR A 265 -20.29 6.87 17.51
N THR A 266 -20.23 6.76 18.82
CA THR A 266 -20.82 7.74 19.75
C THR A 266 -19.84 8.89 19.93
N LEU A 267 -20.22 10.09 19.47
CA LEU A 267 -19.43 11.30 19.56
C LEU A 267 -20.00 12.20 20.66
N LYS A 268 -19.18 12.58 21.65
CA LYS A 268 -19.57 13.49 22.70
C LYS A 268 -19.47 14.94 22.23
N ALA A 269 -20.24 15.83 22.89
CA ALA A 269 -20.21 17.25 22.60
C ALA A 269 -18.78 17.81 22.62
N LYS A 270 -18.42 18.58 21.59
CA LYS A 270 -17.11 19.21 21.39
C LYS A 270 -15.94 18.24 21.04
N GLU A 271 -16.20 16.94 21.04
CA GLU A 271 -15.24 16.00 20.42
C GLU A 271 -15.28 16.14 18.91
N SER A 272 -14.22 15.71 18.25
CA SER A 272 -14.09 15.70 16.78
C SER A 272 -13.90 14.27 16.29
N PHE A 273 -14.62 13.91 15.24
CA PHE A 273 -14.39 12.69 14.49
C PHE A 273 -13.84 13.02 13.10
N ARG A 274 -12.72 12.43 12.74
CA ARG A 274 -12.11 12.60 11.42
C ARG A 274 -12.09 11.27 10.68
N THR A 275 -12.53 11.28 9.43
CA THR A 275 -12.41 10.12 8.56
C THR A 275 -11.01 10.02 7.94
N PRO A 276 -10.56 8.82 7.52
CA PRO A 276 -9.31 8.67 6.78
C PRO A 276 -9.38 9.39 5.42
N GLU A 277 -8.24 9.75 4.88
CA GLU A 277 -8.14 10.36 3.55
C GLU A 277 -8.47 9.33 2.45
N LEU A 278 -9.22 9.73 1.43
CA LEU A 278 -9.33 9.08 0.14
C LEU A 278 -8.46 9.83 -0.86
N ALA A 279 -7.44 9.18 -1.43
CA ALA A 279 -6.64 9.73 -2.50
C ALA A 279 -7.32 9.46 -3.84
N LEU A 280 -7.60 10.51 -4.61
CA LEU A 280 -8.21 10.48 -5.94
C LEU A 280 -7.20 10.91 -6.99
N THR A 281 -7.19 10.25 -8.13
CA THR A 281 -6.43 10.66 -9.31
C THR A 281 -7.28 10.49 -10.58
N TYR A 282 -6.96 11.26 -11.62
CA TYR A 282 -7.55 11.10 -12.94
C TYR A 282 -6.45 11.02 -13.99
N SER A 283 -6.64 10.17 -15.00
CA SER A 283 -5.70 10.02 -16.12
C SER A 283 -6.43 9.67 -17.40
N LYS A 284 -5.97 10.19 -18.55
CA LYS A 284 -6.37 9.75 -19.91
C LYS A 284 -5.50 8.63 -20.47
N ASP A 285 -4.41 8.32 -19.79
CA ASP A 285 -3.44 7.32 -20.22
C ASP A 285 -3.76 5.93 -19.65
N GLY A 286 -5.03 5.64 -19.48
CA GLY A 286 -5.54 4.36 -19.00
C GLY A 286 -5.10 4.01 -17.57
N LEU A 287 -5.14 2.72 -17.25
CA LEU A 287 -4.79 2.20 -15.93
C LEU A 287 -3.33 2.50 -15.56
N SER A 288 -2.40 2.37 -16.51
CA SER A 288 -0.97 2.66 -16.27
C SER A 288 -0.71 4.13 -15.97
N GLY A 289 -1.48 5.05 -16.56
CA GLY A 289 -1.42 6.48 -16.24
C GLY A 289 -1.84 6.76 -14.79
N SER A 290 -2.97 6.20 -14.37
CA SER A 290 -3.43 6.26 -12.98
C SER A 290 -2.40 5.66 -12.02
N SER A 291 -1.79 4.50 -12.36
CA SER A 291 -0.72 3.89 -11.57
C SER A 291 0.48 4.83 -11.39
N ARG A 292 0.95 5.46 -12.46
CA ARG A 292 2.10 6.39 -12.39
C ARG A 292 1.82 7.59 -11.50
N ASN A 293 0.58 8.12 -11.50
CA ASN A 293 0.18 9.19 -10.59
C ASN A 293 0.25 8.75 -9.12
N PHE A 294 -0.31 7.57 -8.79
CA PHE A 294 -0.20 7.00 -7.45
C PHE A 294 1.26 6.74 -7.06
N HIS A 295 2.07 6.17 -7.94
CA HIS A 295 3.47 5.85 -7.65
C HIS A 295 4.31 7.11 -7.38
N ALA A 296 4.14 8.16 -8.18
CA ALA A 296 4.85 9.42 -8.00
C ALA A 296 4.48 10.09 -6.68
N TRP A 297 3.17 10.18 -6.39
CA TRP A 297 2.67 10.71 -5.13
C TRP A 297 3.13 9.87 -3.93
N ALA A 298 3.03 8.55 -4.03
CA ALA A 298 3.41 7.65 -2.96
C ALA A 298 4.88 7.81 -2.56
N ARG A 299 5.80 7.83 -3.54
CA ARG A 299 7.23 8.02 -3.29
C ARG A 299 7.56 9.35 -2.63
N LYS A 300 6.85 10.43 -2.98
CA LYS A 300 7.16 11.78 -2.50
C LYS A 300 6.45 12.16 -1.21
N HIS A 301 5.21 11.69 -1.02
CA HIS A 301 4.30 12.25 -0.02
C HIS A 301 3.68 11.22 0.91
N LYS A 302 3.81 9.91 0.64
CA LYS A 302 3.07 8.91 1.41
C LYS A 302 3.93 7.80 2.00
N ILE A 303 4.90 7.28 1.28
CA ILE A 303 5.76 6.20 1.78
C ILE A 303 6.86 6.77 2.67
N ALA A 304 7.03 6.22 3.86
CA ALA A 304 8.16 6.57 4.72
C ALA A 304 9.48 6.34 3.97
N ASN A 305 10.37 7.32 4.02
CA ASN A 305 11.65 7.28 3.29
C ASN A 305 11.52 6.91 1.80
N GLY A 306 10.44 7.34 1.14
CA GLY A 306 10.11 6.97 -0.24
C GLY A 306 11.13 7.39 -1.31
N ALA A 307 12.08 8.26 -0.96
CA ALA A 307 13.21 8.67 -1.81
C ALA A 307 14.50 7.86 -1.56
N THR A 308 14.52 6.96 -0.57
CA THR A 308 15.70 6.17 -0.20
C THR A 308 15.65 4.78 -0.83
N ALA A 309 16.66 4.43 -1.64
CA ALA A 309 16.72 3.11 -2.27
C ALA A 309 16.79 1.99 -1.23
N ARG A 310 16.01 0.94 -1.45
CA ARG A 310 15.97 -0.24 -0.56
C ARG A 310 17.16 -1.14 -0.78
N LYS A 311 17.68 -1.68 0.31
CA LYS A 311 18.81 -2.61 0.32
C LYS A 311 18.39 -4.01 -0.17
N ILE A 312 19.31 -4.72 -0.79
CA ILE A 312 19.14 -6.12 -1.18
C ILE A 312 19.37 -6.97 0.06
N LEU A 313 18.33 -7.67 0.51
CA LEU A 313 18.38 -8.45 1.75
C LEU A 313 18.33 -9.96 1.52
N LEU A 314 18.77 -10.70 2.53
CA LEU A 314 18.42 -12.10 2.76
C LEU A 314 17.58 -12.19 4.03
N ASN A 315 16.38 -12.76 3.94
CA ASN A 315 15.54 -13.11 5.07
C ASN A 315 15.76 -14.58 5.45
N SER A 316 15.82 -14.89 6.73
CA SER A 316 16.12 -16.25 7.21
C SER A 316 14.93 -17.20 7.19
N TRP A 317 13.67 -16.72 7.03
CA TRP A 317 12.47 -17.52 7.25
C TRP A 317 12.43 -18.81 6.44
N GLU A 318 12.32 -18.75 5.11
CA GLU A 318 12.33 -19.98 4.29
C GLU A 318 13.67 -20.70 4.28
N GLY A 319 14.72 -20.08 4.82
CA GLY A 319 16.03 -20.71 4.97
C GLY A 319 16.11 -21.68 6.13
N VAL A 320 15.55 -21.33 7.30
CA VAL A 320 15.71 -22.08 8.56
C VAL A 320 14.44 -22.16 9.41
N TYR A 321 13.40 -21.39 9.10
CA TYR A 321 12.21 -21.26 9.95
C TYR A 321 12.59 -20.92 11.40
N PHE A 322 12.07 -21.66 12.38
CA PHE A 322 12.39 -21.49 13.81
C PHE A 322 13.76 -22.01 14.26
N ASP A 323 14.53 -22.63 13.36
CA ASP A 323 15.86 -23.19 13.68
C ASP A 323 16.95 -22.11 13.65
N ILE A 324 16.70 -21.05 14.41
CA ILE A 324 17.63 -19.93 14.61
C ILE A 324 18.77 -20.41 15.54
N ASN A 325 20.01 -20.17 15.12
CA ASN A 325 21.19 -20.34 15.96
C ASN A 325 22.33 -19.42 15.51
N GLN A 326 23.25 -19.10 16.42
CA GLN A 326 24.30 -18.11 16.23
C GLN A 326 25.18 -18.38 15.00
N GLU A 327 25.65 -19.62 14.83
CA GLU A 327 26.56 -20.00 13.75
C GLU A 327 25.85 -20.01 12.39
N GLY A 328 24.59 -20.49 12.36
CA GLY A 328 23.78 -20.51 11.14
C GLY A 328 23.49 -19.10 10.63
N MET A 329 23.21 -18.16 11.53
CA MET A 329 23.00 -16.77 11.17
C MET A 329 24.27 -16.09 10.63
N ASP A 330 25.43 -16.29 11.29
CA ASP A 330 26.74 -15.79 10.80
C ASP A 330 27.06 -16.36 9.41
N GLN A 331 26.82 -17.65 9.18
CA GLN A 331 27.03 -18.27 7.87
C GLN A 331 26.13 -17.67 6.80
N MET A 332 24.84 -17.47 7.09
CA MET A 332 23.91 -16.85 6.13
C MET A 332 24.30 -15.38 5.82
N MET A 333 24.82 -14.64 6.80
CA MET A 333 25.37 -13.29 6.61
C MET A 333 26.60 -13.30 5.69
N SER A 334 27.52 -14.25 5.91
CA SER A 334 28.68 -14.46 5.05
C SER A 334 28.29 -14.80 3.61
N ASP A 335 27.31 -15.70 3.45
CA ASP A 335 26.85 -16.14 2.13
C ASP A 335 26.21 -15.00 1.34
N ILE A 336 25.28 -14.24 1.94
CA ILE A 336 24.63 -13.13 1.24
C ILE A 336 25.63 -12.02 0.89
N GLN A 337 26.58 -11.73 1.77
CA GLN A 337 27.64 -10.76 1.48
C GLN A 337 28.48 -11.21 0.29
N SER A 338 28.86 -12.50 0.23
CA SER A 338 29.65 -13.07 -0.87
C SER A 338 28.95 -12.96 -2.23
N MET A 339 27.61 -12.94 -2.22
CA MET A 339 26.77 -12.71 -3.40
C MET A 339 26.54 -11.22 -3.70
N GLY A 340 26.96 -10.31 -2.81
CA GLY A 340 26.82 -8.87 -2.96
C GLY A 340 25.56 -8.27 -2.34
N GLY A 341 24.85 -9.00 -1.47
CA GLY A 341 23.75 -8.47 -0.68
C GLY A 341 24.21 -7.43 0.34
N GLU A 342 23.26 -6.71 0.90
CA GLU A 342 23.52 -5.49 1.69
C GLU A 342 22.92 -5.55 3.10
N LEU A 343 22.01 -6.49 3.36
CA LEU A 343 21.25 -6.61 4.60
C LEU A 343 20.91 -8.07 4.89
N PHE A 344 21.01 -8.48 6.13
CA PHE A 344 20.48 -9.75 6.62
C PHE A 344 19.35 -9.49 7.62
N VAL A 345 18.23 -10.20 7.49
CA VAL A 345 17.06 -10.07 8.39
C VAL A 345 16.84 -11.42 9.08
N MET A 346 17.05 -11.45 10.39
CA MET A 346 16.67 -12.58 11.23
C MET A 346 15.16 -12.56 11.46
N ASP A 347 14.46 -13.59 11.00
CA ASP A 347 13.00 -13.74 11.09
C ASP A 347 12.58 -14.39 12.43
N ASP A 348 11.35 -14.89 12.53
CA ASP A 348 10.75 -15.48 13.74
C ASP A 348 11.58 -16.63 14.33
N GLY A 349 11.61 -16.73 15.66
CA GLY A 349 12.25 -17.84 16.36
C GLY A 349 13.41 -17.47 17.28
N TRP A 350 13.77 -16.18 17.40
CA TRP A 350 14.96 -15.74 18.16
C TRP A 350 14.74 -15.50 19.66
N PHE A 351 13.48 -15.44 20.10
CA PHE A 351 13.07 -15.00 21.45
C PHE A 351 12.41 -16.10 22.29
N GLY A 352 12.14 -15.78 23.56
CA GLY A 352 11.44 -16.63 24.51
C GLY A 352 12.35 -17.37 25.47
N ASP A 353 12.45 -16.92 26.73
CA ASP A 353 13.26 -17.54 27.75
C ASP A 353 12.49 -18.65 28.48
N LYS A 354 11.42 -18.34 29.17
CA LYS A 354 10.60 -19.33 29.91
C LYS A 354 9.94 -20.33 28.95
N TYR A 355 9.43 -19.85 27.84
CA TYR A 355 8.80 -20.64 26.78
C TYR A 355 9.59 -20.47 25.50
N PRO A 356 10.41 -21.44 25.02
CA PRO A 356 11.18 -21.27 23.79
C PRO A 356 10.32 -21.12 22.54
N ARG A 357 10.65 -20.16 21.68
CA ARG A 357 10.02 -19.97 20.37
C ARG A 357 10.56 -20.97 19.34
N ASN A 358 10.23 -22.24 19.50
CA ASN A 358 10.62 -23.32 18.57
C ASN A 358 9.52 -23.68 17.58
N LYS A 359 8.33 -23.14 17.76
CA LYS A 359 7.12 -23.31 16.95
C LYS A 359 6.22 -22.08 17.14
N ASP A 360 5.19 -22.00 16.32
CA ASP A 360 4.23 -20.90 16.33
C ASP A 360 3.22 -20.90 17.50
N ASN A 361 3.44 -21.69 18.53
CA ASN A 361 2.46 -21.94 19.60
C ASN A 361 2.89 -21.44 20.99
N SER A 362 4.02 -20.75 21.11
CA SER A 362 4.52 -20.24 22.40
C SER A 362 5.32 -18.95 22.22
N SER A 363 5.49 -18.22 23.33
CA SER A 363 6.38 -17.05 23.53
C SER A 363 6.04 -15.79 22.78
N LEU A 364 5.11 -15.78 21.84
CA LEU A 364 4.75 -14.53 21.18
C LEU A 364 4.24 -13.54 22.24
N GLY A 365 4.89 -12.39 22.33
CA GLY A 365 4.75 -11.40 23.40
C GLY A 365 5.97 -11.28 24.32
N ASP A 366 6.84 -12.30 24.37
CA ASP A 366 8.01 -12.38 25.25
C ASP A 366 9.29 -12.04 24.47
N TRP A 367 9.59 -10.78 24.29
CA TRP A 367 10.66 -10.29 23.39
C TRP A 367 12.05 -10.34 24.02
N MET A 368 12.35 -11.38 24.79
CA MET A 368 13.68 -11.64 25.34
C MET A 368 14.42 -12.65 24.49
N VAL A 369 15.70 -12.37 24.23
CA VAL A 369 16.58 -13.27 23.44
C VAL A 369 16.66 -14.64 24.07
N ASP A 370 16.46 -15.70 23.29
CA ASP A 370 16.75 -17.07 23.74
C ASP A 370 18.27 -17.31 23.71
N ALA A 371 18.91 -17.24 24.91
CA ALA A 371 20.36 -17.42 25.03
C ALA A 371 20.84 -18.84 24.65
N ARG A 372 19.94 -19.82 24.57
CA ARG A 372 20.29 -21.18 24.10
C ARG A 372 20.53 -21.19 22.58
N LYS A 373 19.79 -20.39 21.85
CA LYS A 373 19.94 -20.22 20.39
C LYS A 373 21.03 -19.21 20.05
N LEU A 374 21.06 -18.11 20.80
CA LEU A 374 21.93 -16.96 20.56
C LEU A 374 22.80 -16.68 21.80
N PRO A 375 23.80 -17.49 22.07
CA PRO A 375 24.64 -17.37 23.29
C PRO A 375 25.47 -16.07 23.33
N ARG A 376 25.68 -15.40 22.17
CA ARG A 376 26.33 -14.08 22.09
C ARG A 376 25.31 -12.94 21.96
N GLY A 377 24.01 -13.23 22.13
CA GLY A 377 22.93 -12.26 21.99
C GLY A 377 22.78 -11.68 20.57
N ILE A 378 21.92 -10.68 20.45
CA ILE A 378 21.77 -9.87 19.23
C ILE A 378 23.04 -9.05 18.96
N GLU A 379 23.74 -8.60 20.00
CA GLU A 379 25.02 -7.91 19.87
C GLU A 379 26.05 -8.73 19.08
N GLY A 380 26.08 -10.04 19.33
CA GLY A 380 26.95 -10.95 18.61
C GLY A 380 26.61 -11.03 17.13
N LEU A 381 25.32 -11.04 16.76
CA LEU A 381 24.88 -11.03 15.37
C LEU A 381 25.16 -9.70 14.67
N ILE A 382 24.98 -8.58 15.36
CA ILE A 382 25.33 -7.26 14.83
C ILE A 382 26.85 -7.16 14.58
N ALA A 383 27.66 -7.68 15.52
CA ALA A 383 29.11 -7.73 15.33
C ALA A 383 29.51 -8.60 14.11
N ASP A 384 28.81 -9.72 13.90
CA ASP A 384 29.03 -10.60 12.73
C ASP A 384 28.61 -9.88 11.43
N ALA A 385 27.44 -9.19 11.41
CA ALA A 385 27.02 -8.39 10.27
C ALA A 385 28.03 -7.27 9.91
N ASN A 386 28.54 -6.57 10.92
CA ASN A 386 29.57 -5.54 10.75
C ASN A 386 30.88 -6.11 10.21
N LYS A 387 31.30 -7.27 10.72
CA LYS A 387 32.48 -8.00 10.22
C LYS A 387 32.34 -8.35 8.72
N HIS A 388 31.14 -8.71 8.29
CA HIS A 388 30.83 -8.99 6.89
C HIS A 388 30.54 -7.71 6.07
N GLY A 389 30.45 -6.53 6.70
CA GLY A 389 30.17 -5.26 6.02
C GLY A 389 28.75 -5.12 5.46
N ILE A 390 27.78 -5.80 6.08
CA ILE A 390 26.35 -5.70 5.77
C ILE A 390 25.56 -5.17 6.97
N LYS A 391 24.30 -4.79 6.71
CA LYS A 391 23.39 -4.36 7.78
C LYS A 391 22.64 -5.54 8.39
N PHE A 392 22.10 -5.32 9.61
CA PHE A 392 21.30 -6.29 10.35
C PHE A 392 19.87 -5.81 10.54
N GLY A 393 18.92 -6.71 10.39
CA GLY A 393 17.51 -6.50 10.67
C GLY A 393 16.89 -7.63 11.46
N ILE A 394 15.71 -7.37 12.04
CA ILE A 394 15.03 -8.30 12.93
C ILE A 394 13.51 -8.31 12.68
N TRP A 395 12.87 -9.45 12.93
CA TRP A 395 11.43 -9.63 12.85
C TRP A 395 10.77 -9.46 14.23
N ILE A 396 9.59 -8.85 14.24
CA ILE A 396 8.68 -8.78 15.39
C ILE A 396 7.23 -8.95 14.95
N GLU A 397 6.38 -9.46 15.86
CA GLU A 397 4.92 -9.51 15.72
C GLU A 397 4.25 -8.96 16.99
N PRO A 398 4.30 -7.64 17.20
CA PRO A 398 4.04 -7.07 18.52
C PRO A 398 2.56 -6.88 18.86
N GLU A 399 1.65 -7.07 17.90
CA GLU A 399 0.20 -6.92 18.10
C GLU A 399 -0.48 -8.20 18.58
N MET A 400 0.26 -9.31 18.66
CA MET A 400 -0.25 -10.63 19.03
C MET A 400 0.50 -11.22 20.22
N ALA A 401 -0.13 -12.17 20.90
CA ALA A 401 0.49 -12.96 21.94
C ALA A 401 0.05 -14.43 21.84
N ASN A 402 0.91 -15.35 22.27
CA ASN A 402 0.47 -16.72 22.55
C ASN A 402 -0.14 -16.81 23.95
N THR A 403 -1.11 -17.67 24.13
CA THR A 403 -1.62 -18.02 25.47
C THR A 403 -0.58 -18.71 26.33
N THR A 404 0.44 -19.32 25.71
CA THR A 404 1.65 -19.83 26.37
C THR A 404 2.77 -18.79 26.22
N SER A 405 2.67 -17.70 27.00
CA SER A 405 3.67 -16.64 27.11
C SER A 405 3.65 -16.02 28.49
N GLU A 406 4.76 -15.45 28.92
CA GLU A 406 4.80 -14.66 30.16
C GLU A 406 3.95 -13.40 30.10
N LEU A 407 3.84 -12.81 28.90
CA LEU A 407 2.95 -11.66 28.68
C LEU A 407 1.51 -12.01 29.00
N TYR A 408 0.99 -13.10 28.44
CA TYR A 408 -0.40 -13.49 28.67
C TYR A 408 -0.65 -13.92 30.13
N GLU A 409 0.34 -14.55 30.80
CA GLU A 409 0.25 -14.87 32.23
C GLU A 409 0.13 -13.62 33.11
N LYS A 410 0.84 -12.54 32.75
CA LYS A 410 0.89 -11.28 33.50
C LYS A 410 -0.29 -10.35 33.18
N HIS A 411 -0.72 -10.33 31.93
CA HIS A 411 -1.69 -9.37 31.40
C HIS A 411 -2.76 -10.05 30.52
N PRO A 412 -3.55 -11.00 31.06
CA PRO A 412 -4.66 -11.61 30.30
C PRO A 412 -5.76 -10.61 29.94
N GLU A 413 -5.81 -9.47 30.64
CA GLU A 413 -6.75 -8.36 30.38
C GLU A 413 -6.36 -7.48 29.17
N TRP A 414 -5.15 -7.61 28.64
CA TRP A 414 -4.66 -6.81 27.49
C TRP A 414 -5.13 -7.34 26.15
N VAL A 415 -5.85 -8.45 26.11
CA VAL A 415 -6.29 -9.06 24.84
C VAL A 415 -7.70 -8.62 24.48
N LEU A 416 -7.96 -8.53 23.18
CA LEU A 416 -9.32 -8.36 22.68
C LEU A 416 -10.18 -9.55 23.11
N LYS A 417 -11.26 -9.27 23.81
CA LYS A 417 -12.23 -10.25 24.26
C LYS A 417 -13.62 -9.62 24.38
N ALA A 418 -14.60 -10.27 23.77
CA ALA A 418 -15.98 -9.82 23.91
C ALA A 418 -16.47 -10.03 25.34
N PRO A 419 -17.14 -9.04 25.97
CA PRO A 419 -17.68 -9.17 27.30
C PRO A 419 -18.62 -10.39 27.43
N ASN A 420 -18.48 -11.14 28.52
CA ASN A 420 -19.30 -12.32 28.83
C ASN A 420 -19.26 -13.44 27.76
N ARG A 421 -18.19 -13.53 26.98
CA ARG A 421 -17.95 -14.60 26.02
C ARG A 421 -16.62 -15.29 26.31
N GLU A 422 -16.53 -16.57 25.92
CA GLU A 422 -15.26 -17.28 25.90
C GLU A 422 -14.35 -16.69 24.82
N ILE A 423 -13.05 -16.70 25.08
CA ILE A 423 -12.07 -16.21 24.12
C ILE A 423 -11.93 -17.19 22.95
N VAL A 424 -11.93 -16.66 21.73
CA VAL A 424 -11.64 -17.43 20.51
C VAL A 424 -10.15 -17.30 20.21
N LEU A 425 -9.48 -18.45 20.13
CA LEU A 425 -8.04 -18.52 19.83
C LEU A 425 -7.81 -18.76 18.33
N GLY A 426 -6.86 -18.03 17.77
CA GLY A 426 -6.41 -18.20 16.39
C GLY A 426 -5.15 -19.07 16.26
N ARG A 427 -4.66 -19.23 15.03
CA ARG A 427 -3.40 -19.93 14.73
C ARG A 427 -3.28 -21.29 15.46
N GLY A 428 -4.20 -22.19 15.13
CA GLY A 428 -4.22 -23.53 15.74
C GLY A 428 -4.63 -23.56 17.21
N GLY A 429 -5.31 -22.52 17.71
CA GLY A 429 -5.81 -22.44 19.07
C GLY A 429 -4.77 -21.94 20.09
N THR A 430 -3.81 -21.14 19.66
CA THR A 430 -2.69 -20.72 20.51
C THR A 430 -2.47 -19.21 20.60
N GLN A 431 -3.08 -18.41 19.71
CA GLN A 431 -2.80 -16.98 19.64
C GLN A 431 -4.03 -16.11 19.91
N VAL A 432 -3.75 -14.91 20.41
CA VAL A 432 -4.70 -13.84 20.71
C VAL A 432 -4.18 -12.51 20.16
N VAL A 433 -5.09 -11.55 19.94
CA VAL A 433 -4.76 -10.18 19.53
C VAL A 433 -4.76 -9.28 20.75
N LEU A 434 -3.73 -8.45 20.91
CA LEU A 434 -3.65 -7.44 21.96
C LEU A 434 -4.58 -6.26 21.64
N ASP A 435 -5.17 -5.66 22.67
CA ASP A 435 -6.15 -4.57 22.55
C ASP A 435 -5.46 -3.21 22.41
N LEU A 436 -5.22 -2.77 21.20
CA LEU A 436 -4.61 -1.47 20.91
C LEU A 436 -5.51 -0.26 21.20
N SER A 437 -6.78 -0.45 21.58
CA SER A 437 -7.58 0.63 22.17
C SER A 437 -7.07 1.03 23.57
N ASN A 438 -6.32 0.12 24.23
CA ASN A 438 -5.73 0.34 25.55
C ASN A 438 -4.36 1.04 25.43
N SER A 439 -4.23 2.18 26.11
CA SER A 439 -2.97 2.95 26.13
C SER A 439 -1.78 2.20 26.74
N GLU A 440 -2.01 1.32 27.71
CA GLU A 440 -0.94 0.50 28.30
C GLU A 440 -0.38 -0.50 27.27
N VAL A 441 -1.25 -1.07 26.42
CA VAL A 441 -0.85 -1.94 25.30
C VAL A 441 -0.09 -1.14 24.24
N GLN A 442 -0.53 0.09 23.95
CA GLN A 442 0.21 0.99 23.04
C GLN A 442 1.62 1.29 23.58
N ASP A 443 1.76 1.55 24.88
CA ASP A 443 3.05 1.79 25.52
C ASP A 443 3.93 0.54 25.51
N PHE A 444 3.37 -0.63 25.74
CA PHE A 444 4.07 -1.91 25.65
C PHE A 444 4.62 -2.15 24.24
N ILE A 445 3.79 -2.01 23.21
CA ILE A 445 4.21 -2.24 21.81
C ILE A 445 5.27 -1.21 21.38
N PHE A 446 5.09 0.07 21.72
CA PHE A 446 6.13 1.07 21.50
C PHE A 446 7.43 0.68 22.21
N GLY A 447 7.33 0.22 23.46
CA GLY A 447 8.46 -0.21 24.29
C GLY A 447 9.26 -1.36 23.68
N ILE A 448 8.64 -2.28 22.92
CA ILE A 448 9.35 -3.36 22.21
C ILE A 448 10.36 -2.76 21.22
N VAL A 449 9.88 -1.88 20.33
CA VAL A 449 10.75 -1.21 19.34
C VAL A 449 11.76 -0.29 20.02
N ASP A 450 11.33 0.46 21.02
CA ASP A 450 12.17 1.40 21.76
C ASP A 450 13.34 0.67 22.47
N ASN A 451 13.06 -0.45 23.11
CA ASN A 451 14.10 -1.29 23.74
C ASN A 451 15.07 -1.86 22.72
N LEU A 452 14.57 -2.41 21.60
CA LEU A 452 15.44 -2.92 20.53
C LEU A 452 16.37 -1.82 20.02
N MET A 453 15.85 -0.67 19.68
CA MET A 453 16.63 0.43 19.11
C MET A 453 17.55 1.12 20.12
N THR A 454 17.18 1.16 21.40
CA THR A 454 18.02 1.77 22.44
C THR A 454 19.16 0.84 22.83
N THR A 455 18.87 -0.48 22.92
CA THR A 455 19.89 -1.49 23.28
C THR A 455 20.79 -1.81 22.09
N TYR A 456 20.23 -1.84 20.88
CA TYR A 456 20.90 -2.23 19.64
C TYR A 456 20.72 -1.16 18.53
N PRO A 457 21.33 0.02 18.67
CA PRO A 457 21.12 1.15 17.76
C PRO A 457 21.60 0.91 16.32
N GLU A 458 22.31 -0.17 16.07
CA GLU A 458 22.79 -0.59 14.75
C GLU A 458 21.78 -1.46 13.98
N ILE A 459 20.63 -1.78 14.56
CA ILE A 459 19.52 -2.40 13.82
C ILE A 459 19.05 -1.40 12.75
N ASP A 460 19.13 -1.83 11.49
CA ASP A 460 18.82 -1.00 10.32
C ASP A 460 17.39 -1.26 9.78
N TYR A 461 16.80 -2.38 10.19
CA TYR A 461 15.55 -2.88 9.60
C TYR A 461 14.73 -3.70 10.60
N ILE A 462 13.43 -3.44 10.63
CA ILE A 462 12.45 -4.25 11.36
C ILE A 462 11.36 -4.74 10.41
N LYS A 463 11.18 -6.06 10.33
CA LYS A 463 9.99 -6.68 9.72
C LYS A 463 8.92 -6.80 10.81
N TRP A 464 7.87 -6.00 10.67
CA TRP A 464 6.72 -6.00 11.58
C TRP A 464 5.61 -6.84 10.99
N ASP A 465 5.32 -7.97 11.62
CA ASP A 465 4.28 -8.90 11.21
C ASP A 465 2.99 -8.77 12.04
N ALA A 466 1.90 -9.32 11.52
CA ALA A 466 0.59 -9.35 12.18
C ALA A 466 -0.25 -10.50 11.62
N ASN A 467 -0.08 -11.69 12.16
CA ASN A 467 -0.54 -12.93 11.54
C ASN A 467 -1.99 -13.33 11.87
N MET A 468 -2.75 -12.47 12.55
CA MET A 468 -4.14 -12.73 12.89
C MET A 468 -5.09 -11.65 12.40
N SER A 469 -6.31 -12.04 12.05
CA SER A 469 -7.49 -11.16 12.01
C SER A 469 -8.07 -11.03 13.42
N ILE A 470 -8.87 -9.99 13.66
CA ILE A 470 -9.60 -9.86 14.93
C ILE A 470 -10.73 -10.88 14.97
N LEU A 471 -10.61 -11.86 15.84
CA LEU A 471 -11.61 -12.93 16.06
C LEU A 471 -12.55 -12.64 17.22
N ASN A 472 -12.12 -11.81 18.17
CA ASN A 472 -12.87 -11.45 19.37
C ASN A 472 -13.38 -10.01 19.22
N HIS A 473 -14.69 -9.86 19.03
CA HIS A 473 -15.32 -8.59 18.70
C HIS A 473 -15.74 -7.84 19.97
N GLY A 474 -14.76 -7.40 20.75
CA GLY A 474 -14.97 -6.62 21.97
C GLY A 474 -13.66 -6.29 22.65
N SER A 475 -13.68 -5.27 23.49
CA SER A 475 -12.55 -4.79 24.26
C SER A 475 -12.83 -4.94 25.76
N GLN A 476 -11.84 -5.42 26.52
CA GLN A 476 -11.91 -5.43 27.99
C GLN A 476 -11.62 -4.04 28.58
N TYR A 477 -11.08 -3.13 27.78
CA TYR A 477 -10.70 -1.77 28.16
C TYR A 477 -11.81 -0.74 27.86
N LEU A 478 -12.47 -0.85 26.71
CA LEU A 478 -13.52 0.10 26.33
C LEU A 478 -14.78 -0.09 27.18
N PRO A 479 -15.44 1.01 27.61
CA PRO A 479 -16.70 0.94 28.32
C PRO A 479 -17.82 0.33 27.47
N SER A 480 -18.91 -0.13 28.12
CA SER A 480 -19.97 -0.88 27.45
C SER A 480 -20.70 -0.11 26.35
N ASP A 481 -20.79 1.20 26.47
CA ASP A 481 -21.39 2.10 25.46
C ASP A 481 -20.45 2.48 24.30
N GLN A 482 -19.20 2.03 24.36
CA GLN A 482 -18.19 2.26 23.31
C GLN A 482 -17.66 0.96 22.69
N GLN A 483 -18.29 -0.18 22.93
CA GLN A 483 -17.83 -1.45 22.34
C GLN A 483 -17.85 -1.45 20.80
N SER A 484 -18.77 -0.70 20.18
CA SER A 484 -18.83 -0.50 18.74
C SER A 484 -17.66 0.34 18.18
N HIS A 485 -16.92 1.04 19.02
CA HIS A 485 -15.75 1.82 18.62
C HIS A 485 -14.50 0.94 18.42
N MET A 486 -14.51 -0.31 18.89
CA MET A 486 -13.32 -1.16 19.02
C MET A 486 -12.43 -1.19 17.77
N TYR A 487 -12.99 -1.38 16.59
CA TYR A 487 -12.21 -1.43 15.36
C TYR A 487 -11.53 -0.09 15.02
N ILE A 488 -12.24 1.01 15.25
CA ILE A 488 -11.74 2.37 15.01
C ILE A 488 -10.65 2.71 16.02
N GLU A 489 -10.91 2.45 17.31
CA GLU A 489 -9.96 2.73 18.39
C GLU A 489 -8.71 1.83 18.32
N TYR A 490 -8.88 0.56 17.88
CA TYR A 490 -7.74 -0.31 17.60
C TYR A 490 -6.81 0.31 16.54
N HIS A 491 -7.39 0.75 15.42
CA HIS A 491 -6.63 1.38 14.35
C HIS A 491 -5.96 2.70 14.79
N GLU A 492 -6.68 3.54 15.53
CA GLU A 492 -6.13 4.79 16.09
C GLU A 492 -4.99 4.52 17.07
N GLY A 493 -5.11 3.45 17.88
CA GLY A 493 -4.01 2.99 18.74
C GLY A 493 -2.80 2.52 17.98
N PHE A 494 -2.99 1.71 16.93
CA PHE A 494 -1.91 1.29 16.02
C PHE A 494 -1.21 2.50 15.39
N LYS A 495 -1.99 3.45 14.87
CA LYS A 495 -1.49 4.69 14.28
C LYS A 495 -0.62 5.48 15.27
N LYS A 496 -1.11 5.70 16.50
CA LYS A 496 -0.37 6.41 17.56
C LYS A 496 0.97 5.74 17.88
N VAL A 497 1.01 4.41 17.96
CA VAL A 497 2.26 3.67 18.15
C VAL A 497 3.23 3.90 17.00
N CYS A 498 2.76 3.79 15.76
CA CYS A 498 3.59 3.99 14.57
C CYS A 498 4.11 5.44 14.47
N GLU A 499 3.27 6.44 14.77
CA GLU A 499 3.66 7.86 14.82
C GLU A 499 4.77 8.11 15.85
N ARG A 500 4.67 7.51 17.05
CA ARG A 500 5.70 7.61 18.10
C ARG A 500 7.02 6.98 17.65
N ILE A 501 6.96 5.80 17.00
CA ILE A 501 8.15 5.13 16.46
C ILE A 501 8.82 6.01 15.41
N ARG A 502 8.07 6.53 14.44
CA ARG A 502 8.62 7.39 13.38
C ARG A 502 9.18 8.70 13.90
N ALA A 503 8.54 9.30 14.88
CA ALA A 503 9.04 10.52 15.51
C ALA A 503 10.40 10.32 16.20
N LYS A 504 10.63 9.14 16.79
CA LYS A 504 11.87 8.81 17.51
C LYS A 504 12.94 8.19 16.62
N TYR A 505 12.53 7.36 15.65
CA TYR A 505 13.40 6.59 14.76
C TYR A 505 13.06 6.83 13.28
N PRO A 506 13.26 8.06 12.75
CA PRO A 506 12.83 8.41 11.40
C PRO A 506 13.54 7.61 10.29
N ASP A 507 14.80 7.22 10.51
CA ASP A 507 15.64 6.54 9.53
C ASP A 507 15.55 5.01 9.59
N LEU A 508 14.83 4.45 10.58
CA LEU A 508 14.63 3.00 10.71
C LEU A 508 13.79 2.48 9.53
N THR A 509 14.29 1.49 8.81
CA THR A 509 13.49 0.84 7.76
C THR A 509 12.47 -0.11 8.39
N LEU A 510 11.18 0.12 8.15
CA LEU A 510 10.10 -0.75 8.59
C LEU A 510 9.42 -1.42 7.38
N GLN A 511 9.30 -2.75 7.42
CA GLN A 511 8.50 -3.51 6.48
C GLN A 511 7.19 -3.95 7.14
N ALA A 512 6.06 -3.63 6.50
CA ALA A 512 4.77 -4.16 6.91
C ALA A 512 4.58 -5.59 6.38
N CYS A 513 4.28 -6.51 7.26
CA CYS A 513 3.83 -7.85 6.97
C CYS A 513 2.53 -8.12 7.75
N ALA A 514 1.65 -8.92 7.20
CA ALA A 514 0.46 -9.40 7.89
C ALA A 514 0.03 -10.74 7.26
N SER A 515 0.78 -11.80 7.54
CA SER A 515 0.75 -13.04 6.76
C SER A 515 0.88 -12.73 5.27
N GLY A 516 2.01 -12.17 4.87
CA GLY A 516 2.17 -11.64 3.51
C GLY A 516 1.55 -10.26 3.32
N GLY A 517 0.82 -10.07 2.22
CA GLY A 517 0.24 -8.81 1.79
C GLY A 517 -1.02 -8.36 2.52
N GLY A 518 -1.37 -8.96 3.66
CA GLY A 518 -2.61 -8.65 4.39
C GLY A 518 -2.74 -7.21 4.88
N ARG A 519 -1.66 -6.42 4.84
CA ARG A 519 -1.64 -5.00 5.23
C ARG A 519 -1.01 -4.10 4.15
N ALA A 520 -1.09 -4.52 2.88
CA ALA A 520 -0.64 -3.72 1.74
C ALA A 520 -1.69 -2.64 1.42
N ASN A 521 -1.62 -1.48 2.06
CA ASN A 521 -2.54 -0.34 1.87
C ASN A 521 -1.87 0.99 2.22
N TYR A 522 -2.44 2.09 1.75
CA TYR A 522 -1.92 3.43 2.00
C TYR A 522 -2.14 3.96 3.43
N GLY A 523 -2.87 3.23 4.28
CA GLY A 523 -3.01 3.55 5.70
C GLY A 523 -1.74 3.30 6.50
N VAL A 524 -0.90 2.33 6.09
CA VAL A 524 0.37 2.03 6.77
C VAL A 524 1.58 2.72 6.14
N MET A 525 1.54 3.08 4.87
CA MET A 525 2.71 3.64 4.15
C MET A 525 3.32 4.91 4.75
N PRO A 526 2.59 5.79 5.48
CA PRO A 526 3.22 6.88 6.20
C PRO A 526 4.22 6.43 7.28
N TYR A 527 4.09 5.20 7.74
CA TYR A 527 4.88 4.62 8.83
C TYR A 527 5.84 3.52 8.36
N PHE A 528 5.57 2.89 7.21
CA PHE A 528 6.34 1.78 6.68
C PHE A 528 6.99 2.15 5.35
N ASP A 529 8.21 1.68 5.17
CA ASP A 529 9.03 1.94 3.98
C ASP A 529 8.64 1.03 2.81
N GLU A 530 8.14 -0.15 3.12
CA GLU A 530 7.77 -1.20 2.18
C GLU A 530 6.84 -2.23 2.85
N PHE A 531 6.29 -3.13 2.07
CA PHE A 531 5.51 -4.27 2.57
C PHE A 531 5.93 -5.58 1.89
N TRP A 532 5.68 -6.68 2.60
CA TRP A 532 5.79 -8.03 2.05
C TRP A 532 4.57 -8.31 1.18
N VAL A 533 4.78 -8.58 -0.11
CA VAL A 533 3.67 -8.72 -1.08
C VAL A 533 2.85 -9.98 -0.81
N SER A 534 3.51 -11.09 -0.47
CA SER A 534 2.87 -12.37 -0.19
C SER A 534 3.85 -13.34 0.47
N ASP A 535 3.35 -14.18 1.38
CA ASP A 535 4.09 -15.34 1.88
C ASP A 535 4.34 -16.39 0.79
N ASN A 536 3.60 -16.34 -0.30
CA ASN A 536 3.84 -17.19 -1.43
C ASN A 536 4.98 -16.62 -2.29
N THR A 537 6.10 -17.29 -2.28
CA THR A 537 7.32 -16.92 -3.01
C THR A 537 7.45 -17.63 -4.36
N ASP A 538 6.45 -18.41 -4.79
CA ASP A 538 6.43 -19.06 -6.11
C ASP A 538 6.54 -18.01 -7.23
N ALA A 539 7.60 -18.04 -8.02
CA ALA A 539 7.89 -17.01 -9.01
C ALA A 539 6.81 -16.85 -10.08
N LEU A 540 6.12 -17.95 -10.48
CA LEU A 540 5.03 -17.86 -11.45
C LEU A 540 3.82 -17.14 -10.84
N GLN A 541 3.44 -17.49 -9.62
CA GLN A 541 2.30 -16.85 -8.94
C GLN A 541 2.63 -15.39 -8.55
N ARG A 542 3.88 -15.10 -8.22
CA ARG A 542 4.35 -13.72 -7.95
C ARG A 542 4.21 -12.79 -9.14
N ILE A 543 4.26 -13.27 -10.38
CA ILE A 543 3.96 -12.44 -11.56
C ILE A 543 2.55 -11.84 -11.44
N TYR A 544 1.55 -12.64 -11.10
CA TYR A 544 0.15 -12.19 -10.96
C TYR A 544 -0.01 -11.25 -9.77
N MET A 545 0.53 -11.62 -8.60
CA MET A 545 0.43 -10.82 -7.38
C MET A 545 1.17 -9.48 -7.49
N GLN A 546 2.39 -9.47 -8.04
CA GLN A 546 3.15 -8.24 -8.28
C GLN A 546 2.53 -7.38 -9.39
N TRP A 547 1.93 -8.01 -10.41
CA TRP A 547 1.16 -7.31 -11.43
C TRP A 547 -0.02 -6.53 -10.82
N GLY A 548 -0.87 -7.22 -10.06
CA GLY A 548 -2.01 -6.60 -9.38
C GLY A 548 -1.56 -5.49 -8.43
N THR A 549 -0.60 -5.78 -7.56
CA THR A 549 -0.05 -4.80 -6.61
C THR A 549 0.47 -3.54 -7.32
N SER A 550 1.09 -3.69 -8.49
CA SER A 550 1.66 -2.58 -9.28
C SER A 550 0.62 -1.61 -9.84
N TYR A 551 -0.68 -1.90 -9.76
CA TYR A 551 -1.70 -0.92 -10.15
C TYR A 551 -1.69 0.28 -9.20
N PHE A 552 -1.41 0.05 -7.92
CA PHE A 552 -1.50 1.10 -6.90
C PHE A 552 -0.14 1.43 -6.28
N PHE A 553 0.78 0.47 -6.12
CA PHE A 553 2.01 0.64 -5.36
C PHE A 553 3.27 0.61 -6.23
N PRO A 554 4.24 1.52 -6.00
CA PRO A 554 5.51 1.53 -6.73
C PRO A 554 6.41 0.36 -6.31
N ALA A 555 7.30 -0.05 -7.21
CA ALA A 555 8.21 -1.18 -7.00
C ALA A 555 9.08 -1.05 -5.73
N ILE A 556 9.42 0.17 -5.31
CA ILE A 556 10.17 0.43 -4.07
C ILE A 556 9.45 -0.09 -2.81
N ALA A 557 8.11 -0.13 -2.82
CA ALA A 557 7.32 -0.63 -1.71
C ALA A 557 7.07 -2.14 -1.76
N MET A 558 7.30 -2.79 -2.91
CA MET A 558 6.95 -4.19 -3.16
C MET A 558 8.15 -5.11 -2.95
N ALA A 559 8.29 -5.72 -1.78
CA ALA A 559 9.34 -6.71 -1.51
C ALA A 559 9.15 -7.98 -2.36
N SER A 560 10.20 -8.36 -3.09
CA SER A 560 10.20 -9.49 -4.01
C SER A 560 11.48 -10.30 -3.84
N HIS A 561 11.34 -11.58 -3.46
CA HIS A 561 12.46 -12.41 -3.07
C HIS A 561 12.69 -13.58 -4.02
N ILE A 562 13.98 -13.90 -4.23
CA ILE A 562 14.41 -15.16 -4.83
C ILE A 562 14.23 -16.25 -3.78
N SER A 563 13.42 -17.26 -4.10
CA SER A 563 13.09 -18.37 -3.18
C SER A 563 13.74 -19.69 -3.58
N ALA A 564 13.56 -20.72 -2.75
CA ALA A 564 14.01 -22.09 -2.99
C ALA A 564 13.27 -22.77 -4.18
N ALA A 565 13.84 -23.84 -4.69
CA ALA A 565 13.18 -24.81 -5.55
C ALA A 565 13.53 -26.23 -5.05
N PRO A 566 12.51 -27.08 -4.77
CA PRO A 566 11.07 -26.82 -4.87
C PRO A 566 10.60 -25.65 -4.00
N ASN A 567 9.60 -24.90 -4.46
CA ASN A 567 9.01 -23.82 -3.68
C ASN A 567 8.27 -24.38 -2.44
N HIS A 568 8.33 -23.65 -1.33
CA HIS A 568 7.77 -24.12 -0.05
C HIS A 568 6.25 -24.17 0.01
N GLN A 569 5.54 -23.33 -0.77
CA GLN A 569 4.07 -23.30 -0.82
C GLN A 569 3.51 -24.19 -1.92
N THR A 570 4.05 -24.08 -3.13
CA THR A 570 3.48 -24.75 -4.33
C THR A 570 4.18 -26.04 -4.71
N PHE A 571 5.35 -26.32 -4.12
CA PHE A 571 6.23 -27.44 -4.47
C PHE A 571 6.71 -27.43 -5.93
N ARG A 572 6.57 -26.31 -6.62
CA ARG A 572 6.97 -26.15 -8.01
C ARG A 572 8.47 -26.01 -8.11
N VAL A 573 9.05 -26.66 -9.13
CA VAL A 573 10.49 -26.55 -9.44
C VAL A 573 10.64 -25.54 -10.58
N ILE A 574 11.04 -24.34 -10.26
CA ILE A 574 11.24 -23.24 -11.23
C ILE A 574 12.74 -22.94 -11.35
N PRO A 575 13.30 -22.82 -12.58
CA PRO A 575 14.71 -22.50 -12.79
C PRO A 575 15.12 -21.21 -12.07
N LEU A 576 16.35 -21.19 -11.54
CA LEU A 576 16.86 -20.07 -10.77
C LEU A 576 16.81 -18.74 -11.54
N LYS A 577 17.19 -18.76 -12.83
CA LYS A 577 17.10 -17.56 -13.69
C LYS A 577 15.69 -16.95 -13.68
N TYR A 578 14.65 -17.77 -13.84
CA TYR A 578 13.27 -17.26 -13.84
C TYR A 578 12.88 -16.66 -12.50
N ARG A 579 13.26 -17.32 -11.37
CA ARG A 579 13.02 -16.80 -10.01
C ARG A 579 13.73 -15.46 -9.80
N ILE A 580 14.96 -15.33 -10.28
CA ILE A 580 15.74 -14.08 -10.26
C ILE A 580 15.03 -12.99 -11.06
N ASP A 581 14.66 -13.27 -12.32
CA ASP A 581 14.10 -12.28 -13.23
C ASP A 581 12.73 -11.76 -12.76
N VAL A 582 11.94 -12.60 -12.08
CA VAL A 582 10.69 -12.17 -11.43
C VAL A 582 10.99 -11.30 -10.20
N ALA A 583 11.91 -11.72 -9.34
CA ALA A 583 12.26 -10.97 -8.14
C ALA A 583 12.86 -9.58 -8.46
N MET A 584 13.61 -9.44 -9.54
CA MET A 584 14.20 -8.18 -9.99
C MET A 584 13.17 -7.13 -10.46
N SER A 585 11.91 -7.52 -10.69
CA SER A 585 10.85 -6.56 -11.08
C SER A 585 10.25 -5.77 -9.91
N GLY A 586 10.65 -6.08 -8.69
CA GLY A 586 10.31 -5.37 -7.46
C GLY A 586 11.54 -4.97 -6.66
N ARG A 587 11.38 -4.78 -5.34
CA ARG A 587 12.49 -4.58 -4.42
C ARG A 587 13.15 -5.95 -4.15
N LEU A 588 14.31 -6.16 -4.79
CA LEU A 588 15.01 -7.44 -4.77
C LEU A 588 15.46 -7.83 -3.35
N GLY A 589 15.19 -9.08 -2.98
CA GLY A 589 15.74 -9.77 -1.83
C GLY A 589 15.87 -11.27 -2.11
N MET A 590 16.25 -12.01 -1.08
CA MET A 590 16.35 -13.46 -1.10
C MET A 590 15.66 -14.05 0.15
N GLU A 591 15.07 -15.21 -0.01
CA GLU A 591 14.48 -15.99 1.07
C GLU A 591 14.73 -17.49 0.80
N ILE A 592 15.92 -17.92 1.09
CA ILE A 592 16.48 -19.23 0.75
C ILE A 592 17.61 -19.59 1.73
N GLN A 593 17.90 -20.87 1.89
CA GLN A 593 19.10 -21.31 2.61
C GLN A 593 20.31 -21.39 1.65
N PRO A 594 21.27 -20.44 1.72
CA PRO A 594 22.35 -20.37 0.74
C PRO A 594 23.32 -21.58 0.77
N LYS A 595 23.45 -22.28 1.91
CA LYS A 595 24.29 -23.49 1.99
C LYS A 595 23.79 -24.63 1.09
N ASN A 596 22.51 -24.60 0.69
CA ASN A 596 21.90 -25.60 -0.20
C ASN A 596 22.09 -25.26 -1.68
N MET A 597 22.65 -24.08 -2.01
CA MET A 597 22.90 -23.63 -3.36
C MET A 597 24.26 -24.16 -3.87
N THR A 598 24.32 -24.49 -5.17
CA THR A 598 25.60 -24.81 -5.82
C THR A 598 26.42 -23.53 -6.04
N GLU A 599 27.71 -23.67 -6.33
CA GLU A 599 28.58 -22.53 -6.61
C GLU A 599 28.20 -21.82 -7.91
N GLU A 600 27.66 -22.56 -8.90
CA GLU A 600 27.10 -22.00 -10.14
C GLU A 600 25.86 -21.14 -9.84
N GLU A 601 24.97 -21.60 -8.96
CA GLU A 601 23.79 -20.86 -8.53
C GLU A 601 24.19 -19.60 -7.76
N LYS A 602 25.13 -19.68 -6.82
CA LYS A 602 25.67 -18.51 -6.11
C LYS A 602 26.34 -17.53 -7.06
N THR A 603 27.04 -18.02 -8.09
CA THR A 603 27.67 -17.18 -9.12
C THR A 603 26.62 -16.45 -9.96
N LEU A 604 25.52 -17.13 -10.33
CA LEU A 604 24.42 -16.49 -11.04
C LEU A 604 23.73 -15.43 -10.18
N CYS A 605 23.48 -15.70 -8.89
CA CYS A 605 22.93 -14.74 -7.97
C CYS A 605 23.85 -13.52 -7.77
N ARG A 606 25.17 -13.74 -7.66
CA ARG A 606 26.15 -12.64 -7.58
C ARG A 606 26.09 -11.72 -8.79
N LYS A 607 26.04 -12.29 -9.99
CA LYS A 607 25.87 -11.52 -11.22
C LYS A 607 24.54 -10.76 -11.21
N ALA A 608 23.44 -11.41 -10.88
CA ALA A 608 22.11 -10.82 -10.86
C ALA A 608 22.01 -9.67 -9.83
N ILE A 609 22.60 -9.80 -8.67
CA ILE A 609 22.65 -8.74 -7.65
C ILE A 609 23.46 -7.53 -8.16
N ALA A 610 24.59 -7.78 -8.85
CA ALA A 610 25.38 -6.71 -9.46
C ALA A 610 24.58 -5.99 -10.58
N ASP A 611 23.92 -6.75 -11.45
CA ASP A 611 23.04 -6.22 -12.48
C ASP A 611 21.88 -5.43 -11.87
N TYR A 612 21.25 -5.95 -10.81
CA TYR A 612 20.16 -5.24 -10.12
C TYR A 612 20.63 -3.92 -9.49
N LYS A 613 21.79 -3.85 -8.90
CA LYS A 613 22.35 -2.59 -8.39
C LYS A 613 22.45 -1.52 -9.48
N THR A 614 22.74 -1.91 -10.72
CA THR A 614 22.77 -1.01 -11.87
C THR A 614 21.38 -0.53 -12.27
N ILE A 615 20.38 -1.41 -12.27
CA ILE A 615 19.02 -1.08 -12.70
C ILE A 615 18.11 -0.63 -11.56
N ARG A 616 18.51 -0.82 -10.31
CA ARG A 616 17.74 -0.46 -9.10
C ARG A 616 17.14 0.95 -9.14
N PRO A 617 17.87 2.01 -9.56
CA PRO A 617 17.27 3.34 -9.66
C PRO A 617 16.09 3.41 -10.64
N VAL A 618 16.16 2.68 -11.76
CA VAL A 618 15.08 2.64 -12.75
C VAL A 618 13.89 1.83 -12.22
N VAL A 619 14.13 0.69 -11.57
CA VAL A 619 13.07 -0.18 -11.05
C VAL A 619 12.34 0.49 -9.88
N GLN A 620 13.09 0.97 -8.89
CA GLN A 620 12.50 1.51 -7.66
C GLN A 620 11.90 2.91 -7.82
N PHE A 621 12.43 3.73 -8.72
CA PHE A 621 12.02 5.13 -8.88
C PHE A 621 11.43 5.48 -10.24
N GLY A 622 11.49 4.57 -11.21
CA GLY A 622 10.99 4.78 -12.55
C GLY A 622 9.47 4.69 -12.68
N ASP A 623 9.01 5.01 -13.87
CA ASP A 623 7.62 4.93 -14.29
C ASP A 623 7.31 3.55 -14.87
N ILE A 624 6.24 2.92 -14.39
CA ILE A 624 5.80 1.60 -14.87
C ILE A 624 4.96 1.70 -16.14
N TYR A 625 5.17 0.74 -17.04
CA TYR A 625 4.33 0.47 -18.21
C TYR A 625 4.08 -1.03 -18.31
N ARG A 626 2.83 -1.45 -18.12
CA ARG A 626 2.38 -2.82 -18.31
C ARG A 626 2.11 -3.02 -19.80
N LEU A 627 2.75 -4.03 -20.42
CA LEU A 627 2.78 -4.21 -21.87
C LEU A 627 1.94 -5.39 -22.34
N VAL A 628 2.07 -6.54 -21.68
CA VAL A 628 1.29 -7.75 -21.94
C VAL A 628 0.80 -8.30 -20.61
N SER A 629 -0.51 -8.36 -20.45
CA SER A 629 -1.13 -8.80 -19.19
C SER A 629 -1.04 -10.32 -19.02
N PRO A 630 -0.70 -10.84 -17.85
CA PRO A 630 -0.77 -12.27 -17.57
C PRO A 630 -2.20 -12.82 -17.66
N TYR A 631 -3.22 -11.94 -17.61
CA TYR A 631 -4.64 -12.31 -17.73
C TYR A 631 -5.13 -12.37 -19.18
N ASP A 632 -4.34 -11.95 -20.18
CA ASP A 632 -4.73 -11.98 -21.60
C ASP A 632 -4.70 -13.38 -22.23
N ARG A 633 -4.32 -14.41 -21.46
CA ARG A 633 -4.20 -15.81 -21.91
C ARG A 633 -3.27 -16.00 -23.13
N LEU A 634 -2.29 -15.14 -23.26
CA LEU A 634 -1.24 -15.29 -24.28
C LEU A 634 -0.10 -16.18 -23.80
N GLY A 635 -0.14 -16.69 -22.57
CA GLY A 635 0.92 -17.49 -21.96
C GLY A 635 2.21 -16.71 -21.68
N VAL A 636 2.13 -15.38 -21.69
CA VAL A 636 3.25 -14.48 -21.38
C VAL A 636 2.77 -13.25 -20.62
N ALA A 637 3.68 -12.67 -19.84
CA ALA A 637 3.50 -11.36 -19.22
C ALA A 637 4.71 -10.49 -19.53
N SER A 638 4.50 -9.17 -19.63
CA SER A 638 5.57 -8.22 -19.88
C SER A 638 5.25 -6.86 -19.30
N LEU A 639 6.22 -6.26 -18.65
CA LEU A 639 6.18 -4.88 -18.18
C LEU A 639 7.54 -4.21 -18.33
N MET A 640 7.58 -2.90 -18.19
CA MET A 640 8.84 -2.17 -18.16
C MET A 640 8.78 -0.98 -17.21
N TYR A 641 9.97 -0.58 -16.76
CA TYR A 641 10.18 0.68 -16.04
C TYR A 641 11.05 1.61 -16.88
N THR A 642 10.75 2.91 -16.88
CA THR A 642 11.59 3.93 -17.49
C THR A 642 12.07 4.93 -16.45
N SER A 643 13.31 5.37 -16.56
CA SER A 643 13.80 6.50 -15.74
C SER A 643 12.96 7.77 -15.99
N PRO A 644 12.87 8.68 -15.02
CA PRO A 644 12.18 9.97 -15.21
C PRO A 644 12.72 10.78 -16.39
N GLU A 645 14.03 10.72 -16.64
CA GLU A 645 14.73 11.38 -17.74
C GLU A 645 14.56 10.66 -19.07
N LYS A 646 13.97 9.46 -19.06
CA LYS A 646 13.82 8.58 -20.22
C LYS A 646 15.14 8.32 -20.94
N ASP A 647 16.23 8.23 -20.20
CA ASP A 647 17.57 7.85 -20.69
C ASP A 647 17.84 6.35 -20.49
N LYS A 648 17.12 5.71 -19.58
CA LYS A 648 17.25 4.29 -19.23
C LYS A 648 15.89 3.63 -19.10
N ALA A 649 15.84 2.34 -19.43
CA ALA A 649 14.65 1.53 -19.19
C ALA A 649 15.04 0.08 -18.88
N VAL A 650 14.16 -0.61 -18.15
CA VAL A 650 14.29 -2.05 -17.87
C VAL A 650 13.01 -2.73 -18.32
N PHE A 651 13.14 -3.65 -19.23
CA PHE A 651 12.05 -4.41 -19.81
C PHE A 651 12.09 -5.84 -19.30
N TYR A 652 10.94 -6.34 -18.85
CA TYR A 652 10.75 -7.70 -18.37
C TYR A 652 9.78 -8.45 -19.25
N TRP A 653 10.11 -9.70 -19.53
CA TRP A 653 9.26 -10.63 -20.23
C TRP A 653 9.34 -12.01 -19.56
N TRP A 654 8.18 -12.61 -19.28
CA TRP A 654 8.08 -13.92 -18.65
C TRP A 654 7.08 -14.77 -19.40
N LYS A 655 7.44 -16.03 -19.66
CA LYS A 655 6.51 -17.04 -20.14
C LYS A 655 5.75 -17.61 -18.94
N THR A 656 4.42 -17.51 -18.96
CA THR A 656 3.56 -17.96 -17.85
C THR A 656 2.91 -19.30 -18.15
N GLU A 657 2.77 -19.66 -19.44
CA GLU A 657 2.21 -20.92 -19.89
C GLU A 657 2.80 -21.29 -21.25
N HIS A 658 2.91 -22.58 -21.53
CA HIS A 658 3.39 -23.08 -22.82
C HIS A 658 2.23 -23.62 -23.66
N PHE A 659 2.08 -23.07 -24.87
CA PHE A 659 1.18 -23.59 -25.89
C PHE A 659 1.96 -24.12 -27.09
N VAL A 660 1.61 -25.32 -27.57
CA VAL A 660 2.26 -25.91 -28.77
C VAL A 660 1.92 -25.05 -29.98
N ASN A 661 2.91 -24.78 -30.82
CA ASN A 661 2.79 -23.94 -32.04
C ASN A 661 2.28 -22.51 -31.79
N GLN A 662 2.55 -21.96 -30.63
CA GLN A 662 2.21 -20.58 -30.33
C GLN A 662 3.12 -19.61 -31.09
N HIS A 663 2.52 -18.63 -31.75
CA HIS A 663 3.21 -17.48 -32.30
C HIS A 663 2.92 -16.26 -31.42
N LEU A 664 3.94 -15.78 -30.74
CA LEU A 664 3.83 -14.58 -29.90
C LEU A 664 4.03 -13.32 -30.74
N PRO A 665 3.22 -12.28 -30.54
CA PRO A 665 3.42 -11.01 -31.23
C PRO A 665 4.70 -10.33 -30.74
N ARG A 666 5.23 -9.42 -31.53
CA ARG A 666 6.28 -8.50 -31.08
C ARG A 666 5.76 -7.68 -29.91
N VAL A 667 6.56 -7.55 -28.87
CA VAL A 667 6.17 -6.76 -27.70
C VAL A 667 6.57 -5.30 -27.94
N LYS A 668 5.56 -4.43 -28.05
CA LYS A 668 5.74 -2.99 -28.17
C LYS A 668 6.09 -2.41 -26.82
N MET A 669 7.12 -1.59 -26.77
CA MET A 669 7.52 -0.86 -25.57
C MET A 669 6.68 0.40 -25.38
N ASN A 670 6.77 1.03 -24.22
CA ASN A 670 6.09 2.30 -23.95
C ASN A 670 6.94 3.18 -23.02
N GLY A 671 6.64 4.49 -23.00
CA GLY A 671 7.29 5.44 -22.09
C GLY A 671 8.68 5.89 -22.51
N LEU A 672 9.22 5.42 -23.62
CA LEU A 672 10.49 5.89 -24.16
C LEU A 672 10.37 7.27 -24.83
N SER A 673 11.48 7.98 -25.00
CA SER A 673 11.52 9.20 -25.82
C SER A 673 11.63 8.82 -27.30
N PRO A 674 10.70 9.27 -28.18
CA PRO A 674 10.71 8.87 -29.59
C PRO A 674 12.05 9.14 -30.30
N ASP A 675 12.67 10.29 -30.01
CA ASP A 675 13.86 10.78 -30.69
C ASP A 675 15.18 10.21 -30.17
N LYS A 676 15.16 9.62 -28.96
CA LYS A 676 16.36 9.02 -28.37
C LYS A 676 16.63 7.65 -28.98
N LYS A 677 17.91 7.27 -29.07
CA LYS A 677 18.34 5.92 -29.44
C LYS A 677 18.73 5.15 -28.19
N TYR A 678 18.29 3.90 -28.10
CA TYR A 678 18.54 3.03 -26.96
C TYR A 678 19.32 1.79 -27.42
N ARG A 679 20.45 1.54 -26.78
CA ARG A 679 21.16 0.27 -26.89
C ARG A 679 20.44 -0.74 -25.99
N VAL A 680 20.18 -1.93 -26.55
CA VAL A 680 19.49 -3.02 -25.85
C VAL A 680 20.49 -4.08 -25.44
N CYS A 681 20.55 -4.42 -24.16
CA CYS A 681 21.41 -5.48 -23.61
C CYS A 681 20.59 -6.41 -22.73
N GLU A 682 20.79 -7.73 -22.83
CA GLU A 682 20.16 -8.71 -21.94
C GLU A 682 20.95 -8.87 -20.64
N LEU A 683 20.25 -8.77 -19.50
CA LEU A 683 20.76 -9.08 -18.16
C LEU A 683 20.52 -10.56 -17.83
N ASN A 684 21.29 -11.10 -16.87
CA ASN A 684 21.12 -12.48 -16.34
C ASN A 684 21.13 -13.58 -17.42
N ARG A 685 21.79 -13.34 -18.55
CA ARG A 685 21.89 -14.36 -19.59
C ARG A 685 22.69 -15.57 -19.07
N ILE A 686 22.15 -16.77 -19.28
CA ILE A 686 22.74 -18.05 -18.87
C ILE A 686 23.33 -18.86 -20.04
N ASP A 687 22.96 -18.51 -21.30
CA ASP A 687 23.49 -19.10 -22.50
C ASP A 687 24.58 -18.19 -23.13
N ASN A 688 25.37 -18.74 -24.06
CA ASN A 688 26.42 -18.00 -24.75
C ASN A 688 25.94 -17.38 -26.07
N GLU A 689 24.65 -17.53 -26.41
CA GLU A 689 24.08 -17.01 -27.64
C GLU A 689 23.42 -15.66 -27.40
N PRO A 690 23.99 -14.55 -27.91
CA PRO A 690 23.37 -13.24 -27.78
C PRO A 690 22.08 -13.18 -28.60
N LEU A 691 21.11 -12.42 -28.11
CA LEU A 691 19.91 -12.11 -28.86
C LEU A 691 20.26 -11.39 -30.17
N ALA A 692 19.46 -11.60 -31.23
CA ALA A 692 19.72 -11.00 -32.55
C ALA A 692 19.82 -9.46 -32.51
N PHE A 693 19.25 -8.83 -31.52
CA PHE A 693 19.29 -7.38 -31.29
C PHE A 693 20.25 -6.95 -30.16
N GLU A 694 20.98 -7.88 -29.56
CA GLU A 694 21.96 -7.60 -28.50
C GLU A 694 22.97 -6.55 -28.90
N GLY A 695 23.18 -5.53 -28.08
CA GLY A 695 24.11 -4.45 -28.32
C GLY A 695 23.73 -3.47 -29.45
N LYS A 696 22.64 -3.72 -30.17
CA LYS A 696 22.13 -2.82 -31.21
C LYS A 696 21.35 -1.66 -30.61
N ALA A 697 21.35 -0.53 -31.33
CA ALA A 697 20.62 0.67 -30.94
C ALA A 697 19.39 0.89 -31.84
N PHE A 698 18.27 1.21 -31.21
CA PHE A 698 16.99 1.50 -31.89
C PHE A 698 16.45 2.85 -31.40
N THR A 699 15.70 3.56 -32.23
CA THR A 699 14.97 4.75 -31.77
C THR A 699 13.85 4.33 -30.84
N GLY A 700 13.50 5.19 -29.86
CA GLY A 700 12.34 4.97 -29.00
C GLY A 700 11.06 4.86 -29.84
N GLU A 701 10.92 5.67 -30.89
CA GLU A 701 9.79 5.56 -31.84
C GLU A 701 9.68 4.15 -32.42
N TYR A 702 10.79 3.57 -32.92
CA TYR A 702 10.76 2.21 -33.45
C TYR A 702 10.36 1.18 -32.41
N LEU A 703 10.92 1.26 -31.20
CA LEU A 703 10.63 0.32 -30.11
C LEU A 703 9.16 0.40 -29.66
N MET A 704 8.57 1.61 -29.66
CA MET A 704 7.17 1.80 -29.30
C MET A 704 6.20 1.44 -30.43
N ALA A 705 6.55 1.69 -31.67
CA ALA A 705 5.67 1.40 -32.81
C ALA A 705 5.73 -0.08 -33.25
N ASN A 706 6.94 -0.66 -33.32
CA ASN A 706 7.17 -2.00 -33.86
C ASN A 706 7.52 -3.04 -32.78
N GLY A 707 8.09 -2.62 -31.66
CA GLY A 707 8.53 -3.51 -30.59
C GLY A 707 9.67 -4.45 -30.98
N LEU A 708 9.96 -5.40 -30.09
CA LEU A 708 10.93 -6.46 -30.30
C LEU A 708 10.25 -7.82 -30.35
N GLU A 709 10.78 -8.71 -31.19
CA GLU A 709 10.47 -10.13 -31.18
C GLU A 709 11.32 -10.78 -30.09
N ILE A 710 10.71 -11.24 -29.02
CA ILE A 710 11.42 -11.90 -27.93
C ILE A 710 11.50 -13.38 -28.25
N PRO A 711 12.72 -13.91 -28.52
CA PRO A 711 12.87 -15.31 -28.80
C PRO A 711 12.59 -16.11 -27.52
N TYR A 712 11.72 -17.08 -27.67
CA TYR A 712 11.50 -18.13 -26.70
C TYR A 712 11.83 -19.45 -27.39
N ASN A 713 12.34 -20.44 -26.65
CA ASN A 713 12.73 -21.71 -27.25
C ASN A 713 11.52 -22.37 -27.90
N HIS A 714 11.46 -22.33 -29.24
CA HIS A 714 10.59 -23.20 -29.99
C HIS A 714 11.08 -24.63 -29.85
N ILE A 715 10.16 -25.56 -29.99
CA ILE A 715 10.43 -26.99 -29.95
C ILE A 715 11.39 -27.37 -31.05
N VAL A 716 12.67 -27.31 -30.78
CA VAL A 716 13.70 -28.03 -31.56
C VAL A 716 14.22 -29.20 -30.72
N ASP A 717 13.95 -29.18 -29.41
CA ASP A 717 14.37 -30.22 -28.49
C ASP A 717 13.17 -30.66 -27.64
N TYR A 718 12.52 -31.75 -28.02
CA TYR A 718 11.41 -32.37 -27.31
C TYR A 718 11.72 -32.79 -25.88
N HIS A 719 12.97 -32.69 -25.44
CA HIS A 719 13.44 -33.08 -24.14
C HIS A 719 13.70 -31.90 -23.19
N LYS A 720 13.57 -30.64 -23.64
CA LYS A 720 13.72 -29.45 -22.82
C LYS A 720 12.37 -28.85 -22.54
N GLN A 721 11.95 -28.88 -21.28
CA GLN A 721 10.80 -28.12 -20.81
C GLN A 721 11.06 -26.63 -20.94
N ASN A 722 10.15 -25.91 -21.64
CA ASN A 722 10.26 -24.49 -21.91
C ASN A 722 9.23 -23.65 -21.17
N ASP A 723 8.65 -24.19 -20.07
CA ASP A 723 7.55 -23.54 -19.34
C ASP A 723 7.98 -22.25 -18.63
N TYR A 724 9.25 -22.15 -18.24
CA TYR A 724 9.77 -21.04 -17.45
C TYR A 724 10.90 -20.31 -18.16
N SER A 725 10.58 -19.67 -19.30
CA SER A 725 11.51 -18.77 -19.99
C SER A 725 11.29 -17.33 -19.55
N SER A 726 12.37 -16.59 -19.34
CA SER A 726 12.31 -15.17 -18.98
C SER A 726 13.43 -14.38 -19.64
N ARG A 727 13.19 -13.09 -19.87
CA ARG A 727 14.18 -12.14 -20.39
C ARG A 727 14.07 -10.83 -19.61
N VAL A 728 15.21 -10.27 -19.26
CA VAL A 728 15.33 -8.92 -18.71
C VAL A 728 16.23 -8.14 -19.63
N LEU A 729 15.71 -7.06 -20.22
CA LEU A 729 16.48 -6.22 -21.13
C LEU A 729 16.72 -4.85 -20.47
N TYR A 730 17.96 -4.43 -20.48
CA TYR A 730 18.35 -3.09 -20.10
C TYR A 730 18.54 -2.24 -21.35
N LEU A 731 17.90 -1.09 -21.35
CA LEU A 731 17.96 -0.11 -22.43
C LEU A 731 18.65 1.14 -21.90
N GLU A 732 19.67 1.60 -22.61
CA GLU A 732 20.41 2.82 -22.25
C GLU A 732 20.55 3.72 -23.48
N GLU A 733 20.31 5.02 -23.28
CA GLU A 733 20.45 6.02 -24.34
C GLU A 733 21.89 6.02 -24.88
N VAL A 734 22.00 6.00 -26.20
CA VAL A 734 23.27 6.16 -26.91
C VAL A 734 23.39 7.61 -27.37
N LYS A 735 24.39 8.31 -26.84
CA LYS A 735 24.68 9.70 -27.22
C LYS A 735 25.30 9.79 -28.61
#